data_8e26f55b1fbdfcf30b8d65030623a3f4
#
_entry.id   8e26f55b1fbdfcf30b8d65030623a3f4
#
_cell.length_a   1.000
_cell.length_b   1.000
_cell.length_c   1.000
_cell.angle_alpha   90.00
_cell.angle_beta   90.00
_cell.angle_gamma   90.00
#
_symmetry.space_group_name_H-M   'P 1'
#
loop_
_entity.id
_entity.type
_entity.pdbx_description
1 polymer ?
#
loop_
_entity_poly.entity_id
_entity_poly.type
_entity_poly.pdbx_seq_one_letter_code
_entity_poly.pdbx_strand_id
1 'polypeptide(L)'
;MTISAIMVAAITVLPSDRLAMADRLFNRGDYAAARTEYAALGGEKSVPEDSLVYRLAECDRALGRQADARRGYSDLVDRFPASRHADRARLMKALCGNAEQRAAELRVLDSDRVPADIRAAALYYLGSASNDPVMLARSVKLDPKGKYAAYADFHRASILVKSGDAVERRKAVELLLGIAFGKESRFSEDALYLAAVQSYNEKKYGSAASIFSRYLSRYPEGRHAADVRTMAAWSLYRDGRYADAAAMCGDGKSDDFAYLLGACAYANGDSVSARKYFREYLDGYPQGKFRANAELPLARLGFDAATSGGDNPGVVENARRAYALSGLSGDSLRLAWAYEQAGRAAEAEVQYAETARRYPGTDDAAEALFRKAMLDARAKRWSACELALAEALASGKNKRRRAESLYWRGVAATQLGHDAEGAAFLHEALDAGLAIDESREARLMLADFAWRSGKVDEAKAAFAKLVREGATERMSASKTLAVGKIVGGEEAKKCAEALVKGDSPEWRQAGYALLGNVEESAGRFTQAIDAYRRAMAEDARTSDLPPAALALGRLEMRAGEHDRAGATLVRAVELCSDSPRMRAEAYLELAKNAEAKGDFATARKYATVVATLFADVELCADAKKILDAHPEESK
;
A
#
# COMPACT_ATOMS: atom_id res chain seq x y z
N MET A 1 -76.45 20.23 -91.17
CA MET A 1 -75.86 19.41 -90.07
C MET A 1 -74.99 20.33 -89.23
N THR A 2 -75.58 20.74 -88.14
CA THR A 2 -74.99 21.70 -87.22
C THR A 2 -74.17 20.98 -86.14
N ILE A 3 -72.87 21.27 -86.07
CA ILE A 3 -72.03 20.83 -84.99
C ILE A 3 -71.97 21.93 -83.96
N SER A 4 -72.63 21.69 -82.84
CA SER A 4 -72.63 22.55 -81.65
C SER A 4 -71.18 22.66 -81.10
N ALA A 5 -70.65 23.87 -81.16
CA ALA A 5 -69.46 24.23 -80.40
C ALA A 5 -69.80 24.27 -78.92
N ILE A 6 -69.37 23.28 -78.19
CA ILE A 6 -69.37 23.31 -76.74
C ILE A 6 -68.29 24.30 -76.32
N MET A 7 -68.68 25.51 -75.95
CA MET A 7 -67.82 26.47 -75.25
C MET A 7 -67.51 25.90 -73.88
N VAL A 8 -66.30 25.38 -73.71
CA VAL A 8 -65.76 25.09 -72.35
C VAL A 8 -65.51 26.45 -71.71
N ALA A 9 -66.49 26.91 -70.89
CA ALA A 9 -66.29 28.06 -70.01
C ALA A 9 -65.10 27.74 -69.11
N ALA A 10 -63.99 28.42 -69.33
CA ALA A 10 -62.85 28.38 -68.39
C ALA A 10 -63.42 28.85 -67.02
N ILE A 11 -63.51 27.97 -66.07
CA ILE A 11 -63.79 28.32 -64.69
C ILE A 11 -62.67 29.25 -64.22
N THR A 12 -62.92 30.56 -64.26
CA THR A 12 -62.00 31.57 -63.73
C THR A 12 -62.05 31.48 -62.24
N VAL A 13 -61.01 30.78 -61.64
CA VAL A 13 -60.81 30.75 -60.21
C VAL A 13 -60.55 32.18 -59.75
N LEU A 14 -61.30 32.66 -58.75
CA LEU A 14 -61.04 33.98 -58.18
C LEU A 14 -59.64 34.13 -57.67
N PRO A 15 -58.97 35.29 -57.78
CA PRO A 15 -57.62 35.51 -57.28
C PRO A 15 -57.45 35.18 -55.81
N SER A 16 -58.49 35.46 -54.99
CA SER A 16 -58.48 35.07 -53.55
C SER A 16 -58.48 33.57 -53.34
N ASP A 17 -59.23 32.81 -54.13
CA ASP A 17 -59.31 31.36 -54.04
C ASP A 17 -58.02 30.71 -54.56
N ARG A 18 -57.41 31.26 -55.59
CA ARG A 18 -56.16 30.86 -56.16
C ARG A 18 -55.00 31.11 -55.16
N LEU A 19 -54.97 32.26 -54.46
CA LEU A 19 -54.02 32.55 -53.39
C LEU A 19 -54.18 31.57 -52.25
N ALA A 20 -55.42 31.30 -51.79
CA ALA A 20 -55.69 30.33 -50.75
C ALA A 20 -55.28 28.90 -51.16
N MET A 21 -55.44 28.54 -52.43
CA MET A 21 -54.95 27.26 -52.97
C MET A 21 -53.40 27.19 -52.98
N ALA A 22 -52.73 28.22 -53.45
CA ALA A 22 -51.27 28.31 -53.48
C ALA A 22 -50.69 28.21 -52.06
N ASP A 23 -51.29 28.91 -51.07
CA ASP A 23 -50.89 28.83 -49.68
C ASP A 23 -51.11 27.43 -49.07
N ARG A 24 -52.18 26.73 -49.43
CA ARG A 24 -52.40 25.33 -49.03
C ARG A 24 -51.38 24.37 -49.64
N LEU A 25 -51.04 24.50 -50.90
CA LEU A 25 -50.01 23.71 -51.60
C LEU A 25 -48.62 23.93 -50.98
N PHE A 26 -48.30 25.20 -50.72
CA PHE A 26 -47.01 25.54 -50.03
C PHE A 26 -46.94 24.89 -48.64
N ASN A 27 -48.02 24.98 -47.85
CA ASN A 27 -48.04 24.40 -46.51
C ASN A 27 -47.99 22.85 -46.50
N ARG A 28 -48.43 22.20 -47.60
CA ARG A 28 -48.29 20.75 -47.79
C ARG A 28 -46.93 20.31 -48.30
N GLY A 29 -46.05 21.26 -48.66
CA GLY A 29 -44.75 20.99 -49.24
C GLY A 29 -44.72 20.80 -50.76
N ASP A 30 -45.85 21.00 -51.45
CA ASP A 30 -45.92 20.98 -52.92
C ASP A 30 -45.50 22.35 -53.46
N TYR A 31 -44.22 22.64 -53.31
CA TYR A 31 -43.64 23.94 -53.67
C TYR A 31 -43.67 24.21 -55.17
N ALA A 32 -43.63 23.17 -56.03
CA ALA A 32 -43.68 23.31 -57.47
C ALA A 32 -45.07 23.76 -57.94
N ALA A 33 -46.15 23.11 -57.47
CA ALA A 33 -47.51 23.49 -57.77
C ALA A 33 -47.86 24.86 -57.14
N ALA A 34 -47.47 25.10 -55.88
CA ALA A 34 -47.60 26.37 -55.19
C ALA A 34 -47.00 27.53 -55.99
N ARG A 35 -45.77 27.33 -56.51
CA ARG A 35 -45.07 28.32 -57.33
C ARG A 35 -45.84 28.66 -58.59
N THR A 36 -46.37 27.64 -59.26
CA THR A 36 -47.19 27.85 -60.49
C THR A 36 -48.43 28.70 -60.18
N GLU A 37 -49.16 28.42 -59.12
CA GLU A 37 -50.33 29.16 -58.73
C GLU A 37 -50.00 30.60 -58.27
N TYR A 38 -48.92 30.81 -57.53
CA TYR A 38 -48.39 32.14 -57.20
C TYR A 38 -47.98 32.94 -58.44
N ALA A 39 -47.30 32.30 -59.40
CA ALA A 39 -46.93 32.98 -60.65
C ALA A 39 -48.12 33.41 -61.50
N ALA A 40 -49.18 32.63 -61.50
CA ALA A 40 -50.44 32.96 -62.19
C ALA A 40 -51.25 34.16 -61.59
N LEU A 41 -50.85 34.58 -60.38
CA LEU A 41 -51.41 35.77 -59.70
C LEU A 41 -50.63 37.06 -60.04
N GLY A 42 -49.60 36.98 -60.88
CA GLY A 42 -48.79 38.12 -61.28
C GLY A 42 -49.67 39.17 -62.03
N GLY A 43 -49.61 40.42 -61.54
CA GLY A 43 -50.39 41.53 -62.09
C GLY A 43 -51.79 41.71 -61.49
N GLU A 44 -52.26 40.80 -60.63
CA GLU A 44 -53.57 40.91 -59.95
C GLU A 44 -53.55 41.99 -58.83
N LYS A 45 -54.30 43.07 -59.04
CA LYS A 45 -54.28 44.21 -58.09
C LYS A 45 -54.78 43.88 -56.70
N SER A 46 -55.51 42.79 -56.52
CA SER A 46 -56.03 42.32 -55.24
C SER A 46 -55.01 41.60 -54.36
N VAL A 47 -53.81 41.24 -54.90
CA VAL A 47 -52.75 40.56 -54.18
C VAL A 47 -51.57 41.51 -54.12
N PRO A 48 -51.00 41.82 -52.90
CA PRO A 48 -49.83 42.67 -52.76
C PRO A 48 -48.65 42.08 -53.49
N GLU A 49 -48.07 42.82 -54.44
CA GLU A 49 -46.97 42.35 -55.28
C GLU A 49 -45.76 41.95 -54.48
N ASP A 50 -45.41 42.70 -53.42
CA ASP A 50 -44.29 42.38 -52.48
C ASP A 50 -44.50 41.01 -51.80
N SER A 51 -45.69 40.68 -51.38
CA SER A 51 -46.00 39.37 -50.79
C SER A 51 -45.92 38.25 -51.82
N LEU A 52 -46.31 38.50 -53.06
CA LEU A 52 -46.25 37.52 -54.14
C LEU A 52 -44.74 37.22 -54.52
N VAL A 53 -43.95 38.25 -54.71
CA VAL A 53 -42.50 38.11 -54.97
C VAL A 53 -41.83 37.35 -53.84
N TYR A 54 -42.18 37.64 -52.55
CA TYR A 54 -41.66 36.90 -51.39
C TYR A 54 -42.01 35.40 -51.46
N ARG A 55 -43.29 35.08 -51.73
CA ARG A 55 -43.77 33.69 -51.82
C ARG A 55 -43.16 32.92 -52.95
N LEU A 56 -42.97 33.52 -54.12
CA LEU A 56 -42.24 32.89 -55.26
C LEU A 56 -40.78 32.57 -54.89
N ALA A 57 -40.10 33.50 -54.24
CA ALA A 57 -38.72 33.28 -53.80
C ALA A 57 -38.63 32.18 -52.71
N GLU A 58 -39.60 32.09 -51.81
CA GLU A 58 -39.69 31.00 -50.81
C GLU A 58 -39.93 29.64 -51.49
N CYS A 59 -40.78 29.56 -52.55
CA CYS A 59 -40.95 28.34 -53.32
C CYS A 59 -39.62 27.92 -54.00
N ASP A 60 -38.94 28.87 -54.66
CA ASP A 60 -37.65 28.57 -55.33
C ASP A 60 -36.60 28.09 -54.32
N ARG A 61 -36.53 28.71 -53.14
CA ARG A 61 -35.65 28.27 -52.05
C ARG A 61 -36.00 26.85 -51.58
N ALA A 62 -37.24 26.54 -51.38
CA ALA A 62 -37.72 25.23 -50.94
C ALA A 62 -37.46 24.13 -52.00
N LEU A 63 -37.52 24.50 -53.30
CA LEU A 63 -37.17 23.63 -54.45
C LEU A 63 -35.66 23.48 -54.64
N GLY A 64 -34.82 24.09 -53.81
CA GLY A 64 -33.37 24.05 -53.95
C GLY A 64 -32.79 24.99 -55.05
N ARG A 65 -33.60 25.82 -55.68
CA ARG A 65 -33.23 26.78 -56.74
C ARG A 65 -32.60 28.04 -56.11
N GLN A 66 -31.44 27.88 -55.47
CA GLN A 66 -30.84 28.93 -54.64
C GLN A 66 -30.57 30.25 -55.39
N ALA A 67 -30.14 30.16 -56.67
CA ALA A 67 -29.87 31.34 -57.48
C ALA A 67 -31.16 32.11 -57.82
N ASP A 68 -32.25 31.41 -58.15
CA ASP A 68 -33.53 32.02 -58.43
C ASP A 68 -34.16 32.63 -57.19
N ALA A 69 -34.13 31.91 -56.07
CA ALA A 69 -34.55 32.41 -54.78
C ALA A 69 -33.79 33.71 -54.41
N ARG A 70 -32.46 33.71 -54.55
CA ARG A 70 -31.65 34.90 -54.26
C ARG A 70 -32.02 36.08 -55.13
N ARG A 71 -32.29 35.87 -56.45
CA ARG A 71 -32.79 36.92 -57.34
C ARG A 71 -34.14 37.45 -56.89
N GLY A 72 -35.09 36.57 -56.57
CA GLY A 72 -36.42 36.97 -56.10
C GLY A 72 -36.37 37.76 -54.80
N TYR A 73 -35.52 37.36 -53.82
CA TYR A 73 -35.34 38.14 -52.61
C TYR A 73 -34.66 39.49 -52.88
N SER A 74 -33.69 39.57 -53.82
CA SER A 74 -33.11 40.84 -54.22
C SER A 74 -34.12 41.77 -54.85
N ASP A 75 -34.89 41.28 -55.79
CA ASP A 75 -35.99 42.06 -56.45
C ASP A 75 -36.97 42.63 -55.44
N LEU A 76 -37.36 41.83 -54.41
CA LEU A 76 -38.21 42.31 -53.35
C LEU A 76 -37.57 43.45 -52.54
N VAL A 77 -36.31 43.30 -52.13
CA VAL A 77 -35.61 44.30 -51.33
C VAL A 77 -35.38 45.59 -52.11
N ASP A 78 -35.09 45.49 -53.40
CA ASP A 78 -34.78 46.63 -54.26
C ASP A 78 -36.06 47.41 -54.66
N ARG A 79 -37.13 46.70 -54.99
CA ARG A 79 -38.42 47.31 -55.40
C ARG A 79 -39.37 47.71 -54.25
N PHE A 80 -39.30 46.96 -53.15
CA PHE A 80 -40.19 47.13 -52.00
C PHE A 80 -39.45 47.23 -50.67
N PRO A 81 -38.51 48.20 -50.50
CA PRO A 81 -37.63 48.28 -49.30
C PRO A 81 -38.42 48.49 -47.98
N ALA A 82 -39.68 49.04 -48.06
CA ALA A 82 -40.55 49.23 -46.91
C ALA A 82 -41.53 48.07 -46.69
N SER A 83 -41.46 46.98 -47.44
CA SER A 83 -42.30 45.81 -47.24
C SER A 83 -42.07 45.19 -45.88
N ARG A 84 -43.16 44.68 -45.27
CA ARG A 84 -43.08 43.87 -44.05
C ARG A 84 -42.14 42.60 -44.21
N HIS A 85 -41.91 42.21 -45.46
CA HIS A 85 -41.06 41.05 -45.81
C HIS A 85 -39.64 41.45 -46.09
N ALA A 86 -39.29 42.75 -46.21
CA ALA A 86 -37.98 43.22 -46.68
C ALA A 86 -36.80 42.70 -45.83
N ASP A 87 -36.87 42.82 -44.49
CA ASP A 87 -35.77 42.37 -43.60
C ASP A 87 -35.61 40.84 -43.61
N ARG A 88 -36.76 40.12 -43.69
CA ARG A 88 -36.72 38.65 -43.84
C ARG A 88 -36.19 38.23 -45.19
N ALA A 89 -36.51 38.96 -46.27
CA ALA A 89 -35.96 38.74 -47.60
C ALA A 89 -34.44 39.01 -47.64
N ARG A 90 -33.96 40.05 -46.94
CA ARG A 90 -32.51 40.30 -46.76
C ARG A 90 -31.81 39.13 -46.09
N LEU A 91 -32.39 38.58 -45.03
CA LEU A 91 -31.88 37.39 -44.35
C LEU A 91 -31.82 36.19 -45.28
N MET A 92 -32.94 35.89 -46.01
CA MET A 92 -32.98 34.74 -46.88
C MET A 92 -32.07 34.90 -48.12
N LYS A 93 -31.97 36.11 -48.68
CA LYS A 93 -30.98 36.46 -49.72
C LYS A 93 -29.58 36.14 -49.29
N ALA A 94 -29.18 36.55 -48.08
CA ALA A 94 -27.88 36.25 -47.50
C ALA A 94 -27.64 34.74 -47.39
N LEU A 95 -28.64 33.97 -46.90
CA LEU A 95 -28.52 32.53 -46.76
C LEU A 95 -28.39 31.76 -48.09
N CYS A 96 -28.96 32.32 -49.18
CA CYS A 96 -28.80 31.79 -50.55
C CYS A 96 -27.47 32.18 -51.23
N GLY A 97 -26.66 33.04 -50.60
CA GLY A 97 -25.36 33.46 -51.12
C GLY A 97 -24.21 32.47 -50.78
N ASN A 98 -23.06 32.68 -51.46
CA ASN A 98 -21.83 31.99 -51.07
C ASN A 98 -21.37 32.46 -49.67
N ALA A 99 -20.29 31.86 -49.12
CA ALA A 99 -19.85 32.11 -47.74
C ALA A 99 -19.48 33.59 -47.51
N GLU A 100 -18.77 34.22 -48.45
CA GLU A 100 -18.33 35.61 -48.36
C GLU A 100 -19.52 36.60 -48.46
N GLN A 101 -20.37 36.43 -49.45
CA GLN A 101 -21.61 37.20 -49.61
C GLN A 101 -22.50 37.09 -48.38
N ARG A 102 -22.66 35.85 -47.89
CA ARG A 102 -23.47 35.57 -46.68
C ARG A 102 -22.98 36.36 -45.48
N ALA A 103 -21.67 36.28 -45.18
CA ALA A 103 -21.09 36.96 -44.05
C ALA A 103 -21.25 38.50 -44.14
N ALA A 104 -21.01 39.07 -45.33
CA ALA A 104 -21.16 40.51 -45.55
C ALA A 104 -22.62 40.98 -45.38
N GLU A 105 -23.57 40.29 -46.03
CA GLU A 105 -24.97 40.65 -45.97
C GLU A 105 -25.61 40.44 -44.58
N LEU A 106 -25.23 39.38 -43.85
CA LEU A 106 -25.69 39.14 -42.51
C LEU A 106 -25.20 40.19 -41.49
N ARG A 107 -23.96 40.74 -41.68
CA ARG A 107 -23.47 41.84 -40.82
C ARG A 107 -24.34 43.09 -40.91
N VAL A 108 -24.90 43.40 -42.07
CA VAL A 108 -25.77 44.56 -42.25
C VAL A 108 -27.09 44.41 -41.46
N LEU A 109 -27.50 43.16 -41.20
CA LEU A 109 -28.70 42.86 -40.41
C LEU A 109 -28.50 43.02 -38.91
N ASP A 110 -27.27 43.17 -38.40
CA ASP A 110 -27.01 43.44 -36.98
C ASP A 110 -27.16 44.95 -36.67
N SER A 111 -28.34 45.45 -36.85
CA SER A 111 -28.71 46.85 -36.63
C SER A 111 -30.00 46.94 -35.80
N ASP A 112 -30.11 47.93 -34.90
CA ASP A 112 -31.28 48.11 -34.04
C ASP A 112 -32.57 48.49 -34.81
N ARG A 113 -32.46 48.77 -36.12
CA ARG A 113 -33.58 49.00 -37.03
C ARG A 113 -34.22 47.72 -37.52
N VAL A 114 -33.50 46.58 -37.39
CA VAL A 114 -33.97 45.27 -37.84
C VAL A 114 -34.72 44.57 -36.71
N PRO A 115 -35.83 43.90 -36.98
CA PRO A 115 -36.57 43.13 -35.97
C PRO A 115 -35.68 42.14 -35.22
N ALA A 116 -35.92 41.99 -33.91
CA ALA A 116 -35.07 41.20 -33.01
C ALA A 116 -34.91 39.72 -33.43
N ASP A 117 -35.98 39.10 -33.97
CA ASP A 117 -35.97 37.73 -34.46
C ASP A 117 -35.04 37.53 -35.69
N ILE A 118 -35.05 38.51 -36.61
CA ILE A 118 -34.22 38.51 -37.82
C ILE A 118 -32.75 38.76 -37.45
N ARG A 119 -32.55 39.74 -36.58
CA ARG A 119 -31.21 40.06 -36.04
C ARG A 119 -30.61 38.87 -35.28
N ALA A 120 -31.41 38.20 -34.45
CA ALA A 120 -31.00 36.98 -33.75
C ALA A 120 -30.61 35.85 -34.72
N ALA A 121 -31.39 35.66 -35.80
CA ALA A 121 -31.08 34.72 -36.86
C ALA A 121 -29.76 35.05 -37.56
N ALA A 122 -29.52 36.31 -37.93
CA ALA A 122 -28.31 36.77 -38.57
C ALA A 122 -27.08 36.52 -37.68
N LEU A 123 -27.13 36.87 -36.39
CA LEU A 123 -26.07 36.59 -35.41
C LEU A 123 -25.83 35.11 -35.17
N TYR A 124 -26.87 34.28 -35.19
CA TYR A 124 -26.72 32.82 -35.11
C TYR A 124 -25.90 32.29 -36.30
N TYR A 125 -26.24 32.66 -37.54
CA TYR A 125 -25.51 32.19 -38.72
C TYR A 125 -24.10 32.74 -38.79
N LEU A 126 -23.87 34.00 -38.41
CA LEU A 126 -22.52 34.60 -38.33
C LEU A 126 -21.68 33.91 -37.25
N GLY A 127 -22.19 33.81 -36.04
CA GLY A 127 -21.52 33.19 -34.92
C GLY A 127 -21.21 31.71 -35.14
N SER A 128 -22.13 31.00 -35.81
CA SER A 128 -21.92 29.60 -36.21
C SER A 128 -20.83 29.44 -37.24
N ALA A 129 -20.77 30.33 -38.25
CA ALA A 129 -19.74 30.28 -39.30
C ALA A 129 -18.34 30.65 -38.79
N SER A 130 -18.24 31.59 -37.84
CA SER A 130 -16.99 32.06 -37.28
C SER A 130 -16.58 31.33 -36.00
N ASN A 131 -17.39 30.41 -35.47
CA ASN A 131 -17.24 29.80 -34.14
C ASN A 131 -17.09 30.86 -33.03
N ASP A 132 -17.88 31.92 -33.11
CA ASP A 132 -17.87 33.02 -32.14
C ASP A 132 -18.95 32.86 -31.06
N PRO A 133 -18.59 32.44 -29.82
CA PRO A 133 -19.54 32.23 -28.73
C PRO A 133 -20.20 33.53 -28.26
N VAL A 134 -19.60 34.70 -28.51
CA VAL A 134 -20.18 36.00 -28.11
C VAL A 134 -21.32 36.38 -29.05
N MET A 135 -21.14 36.20 -30.35
CA MET A 135 -22.23 36.41 -31.31
C MET A 135 -23.43 35.47 -31.05
N LEU A 136 -23.13 34.20 -30.75
CA LEU A 136 -24.18 33.23 -30.40
C LEU A 136 -24.90 33.62 -29.11
N ALA A 137 -24.21 34.13 -28.09
CA ALA A 137 -24.84 34.63 -26.87
C ALA A 137 -25.73 35.85 -27.12
N ARG A 138 -25.30 36.78 -28.01
CA ARG A 138 -26.11 37.93 -28.43
C ARG A 138 -27.37 37.51 -29.17
N SER A 139 -27.27 36.48 -30.02
CA SER A 139 -28.44 35.90 -30.72
C SER A 139 -29.51 35.44 -29.72
N VAL A 140 -29.10 34.66 -28.69
CA VAL A 140 -30.03 34.17 -27.66
C VAL A 140 -30.61 35.32 -26.83
N LYS A 141 -29.80 36.35 -26.49
CA LYS A 141 -30.27 37.51 -25.72
C LYS A 141 -31.33 38.33 -26.43
N LEU A 142 -31.22 38.44 -27.78
CA LEU A 142 -32.18 39.19 -28.60
C LEU A 142 -33.51 38.50 -28.75
N ASP A 143 -33.50 37.18 -28.92
CA ASP A 143 -34.73 36.40 -29.08
C ASP A 143 -34.66 35.08 -28.28
N PRO A 144 -34.82 35.13 -26.95
CA PRO A 144 -34.63 33.96 -26.07
C PRO A 144 -35.63 32.81 -26.31
N LYS A 145 -36.77 33.10 -26.92
CA LYS A 145 -37.85 32.12 -27.22
C LYS A 145 -37.92 31.81 -28.72
N GLY A 146 -37.06 32.41 -29.50
CA GLY A 146 -37.08 32.27 -30.94
C GLY A 146 -36.55 30.92 -31.43
N LYS A 147 -36.80 30.69 -32.72
CA LYS A 147 -36.42 29.46 -33.41
C LYS A 147 -34.92 29.10 -33.24
N TYR A 148 -34.06 30.12 -33.20
CA TYR A 148 -32.59 29.93 -33.20
C TYR A 148 -31.98 29.88 -31.82
N ALA A 149 -32.69 30.20 -30.75
CA ALA A 149 -32.14 30.27 -29.39
C ALA A 149 -31.50 28.93 -28.96
N ALA A 150 -32.26 27.83 -29.06
CA ALA A 150 -31.73 26.50 -28.71
C ALA A 150 -30.56 26.06 -29.60
N TYR A 151 -30.57 26.42 -30.86
CA TYR A 151 -29.45 26.16 -31.78
C TYR A 151 -28.21 26.96 -31.42
N ALA A 152 -28.37 28.22 -31.08
CA ALA A 152 -27.28 29.12 -30.71
C ALA A 152 -26.66 28.70 -29.39
N ASP A 153 -27.46 28.38 -28.36
CA ASP A 153 -26.97 27.90 -27.07
C ASP A 153 -26.23 26.55 -27.18
N PHE A 154 -26.79 25.62 -27.97
CA PHE A 154 -26.12 24.32 -28.16
C PHE A 154 -24.78 24.46 -28.90
N HIS A 155 -24.76 25.28 -29.98
CA HIS A 155 -23.52 25.54 -30.72
C HIS A 155 -22.48 26.27 -29.84
N ARG A 156 -22.94 27.30 -29.10
CA ARG A 156 -22.10 28.02 -28.14
C ARG A 156 -21.50 27.09 -27.11
N ALA A 157 -22.30 26.22 -26.49
CA ALA A 157 -21.83 25.22 -25.55
C ALA A 157 -20.80 24.28 -26.18
N SER A 158 -21.03 23.83 -27.41
CA SER A 158 -20.11 22.96 -28.17
C SER A 158 -18.76 23.62 -28.47
N ILE A 159 -18.72 24.95 -28.63
CA ILE A 159 -17.49 25.72 -28.77
C ILE A 159 -16.77 25.81 -27.41
N LEU A 160 -17.49 26.21 -26.37
CA LEU A 160 -16.95 26.43 -25.01
C LEU A 160 -16.42 25.15 -24.37
N VAL A 161 -17.00 23.98 -24.69
CA VAL A 161 -16.47 22.66 -24.24
C VAL A 161 -15.02 22.45 -24.68
N LYS A 162 -14.65 22.96 -25.85
CA LYS A 162 -13.29 22.82 -26.42
C LYS A 162 -12.32 23.92 -25.97
N SER A 163 -12.76 24.86 -25.14
CA SER A 163 -11.92 25.96 -24.67
C SER A 163 -10.81 25.47 -23.75
N GLY A 164 -9.66 26.13 -23.81
CA GLY A 164 -8.56 25.97 -22.84
C GLY A 164 -8.91 26.47 -21.44
N ASP A 165 -9.85 27.42 -21.33
CA ASP A 165 -10.26 28.02 -20.07
C ASP A 165 -11.26 27.15 -19.31
N ALA A 166 -10.94 26.82 -18.05
CA ALA A 166 -11.80 26.04 -17.16
C ALA A 166 -13.12 26.72 -16.80
N VAL A 167 -13.14 28.07 -16.76
CA VAL A 167 -14.36 28.85 -16.49
C VAL A 167 -15.33 28.75 -17.67
N GLU A 168 -14.81 28.83 -18.89
CA GLU A 168 -15.61 28.67 -20.10
C GLU A 168 -16.17 27.26 -20.23
N ARG A 169 -15.37 26.22 -19.95
CA ARG A 169 -15.87 24.84 -19.94
C ARG A 169 -16.97 24.61 -18.89
N ARG A 170 -16.84 25.25 -17.71
CA ARG A 170 -17.92 25.20 -16.70
C ARG A 170 -19.21 25.82 -17.22
N LYS A 171 -19.11 27.00 -17.85
CA LYS A 171 -20.27 27.65 -18.49
C LYS A 171 -20.89 26.78 -19.57
N ALA A 172 -20.06 26.03 -20.32
CA ALA A 172 -20.57 25.09 -21.30
C ALA A 172 -21.43 24.00 -20.66
N VAL A 173 -20.98 23.39 -19.55
CA VAL A 173 -21.76 22.36 -18.83
C VAL A 173 -23.08 22.95 -18.31
N GLU A 174 -23.06 24.15 -17.74
CA GLU A 174 -24.26 24.85 -17.27
C GLU A 174 -25.29 25.09 -18.42
N LEU A 175 -24.81 25.56 -19.58
CA LEU A 175 -25.64 25.76 -20.76
C LEU A 175 -26.22 24.43 -21.27
N LEU A 176 -25.40 23.38 -21.37
CA LEU A 176 -25.84 22.05 -21.80
C LEU A 176 -26.89 21.48 -20.86
N LEU A 177 -26.71 21.61 -19.56
CA LEU A 177 -27.74 21.20 -18.58
C LEU A 177 -29.00 22.05 -18.68
N GLY A 178 -28.89 23.37 -18.93
CA GLY A 178 -30.02 24.25 -19.21
C GLY A 178 -30.83 23.81 -20.43
N ILE A 179 -30.14 23.40 -21.52
CA ILE A 179 -30.79 22.85 -22.73
C ILE A 179 -31.44 21.50 -22.43
N ALA A 180 -30.73 20.63 -21.72
CA ALA A 180 -31.18 19.27 -21.42
C ALA A 180 -32.45 19.25 -20.56
N PHE A 181 -32.53 20.12 -19.54
CA PHE A 181 -33.63 20.18 -18.58
C PHE A 181 -34.67 21.30 -18.85
N GLY A 182 -34.42 22.13 -19.86
CA GLY A 182 -35.36 23.16 -20.30
C GLY A 182 -36.53 22.59 -21.10
N LYS A 183 -37.09 23.45 -22.00
CA LYS A 183 -38.09 22.98 -22.94
C LYS A 183 -37.51 21.90 -23.83
N GLU A 184 -38.22 20.79 -23.98
CA GLU A 184 -37.79 19.68 -24.82
C GLU A 184 -37.42 20.14 -26.24
N SER A 185 -36.25 19.79 -26.68
CA SER A 185 -35.71 20.14 -27.98
C SER A 185 -34.96 18.94 -28.57
N ARG A 186 -34.75 18.99 -29.87
CA ARG A 186 -33.95 17.97 -30.58
C ARG A 186 -32.52 17.83 -30.04
N PHE A 187 -32.04 18.79 -29.25
CA PHE A 187 -30.70 18.80 -28.66
C PHE A 187 -30.66 18.30 -27.21
N SER A 188 -31.80 18.07 -26.58
CA SER A 188 -31.86 17.76 -25.15
C SER A 188 -31.10 16.50 -24.80
N GLU A 189 -31.14 15.46 -25.62
CA GLU A 189 -30.38 14.23 -25.45
C GLU A 189 -28.88 14.45 -25.60
N ASP A 190 -28.46 15.10 -26.72
CA ASP A 190 -27.04 15.38 -26.97
C ASP A 190 -26.45 16.33 -25.94
N ALA A 191 -27.21 17.30 -25.51
CA ALA A 191 -26.77 18.24 -24.48
C ALA A 191 -26.49 17.52 -23.16
N LEU A 192 -27.37 16.60 -22.75
CA LEU A 192 -27.15 15.81 -21.53
C LEU A 192 -25.95 14.90 -21.64
N TYR A 193 -25.77 14.25 -22.79
CA TYR A 193 -24.59 13.43 -23.09
C TYR A 193 -23.29 14.24 -23.04
N LEU A 194 -23.23 15.38 -23.76
CA LEU A 194 -22.03 16.22 -23.79
C LEU A 194 -21.68 16.82 -22.44
N ALA A 195 -22.68 17.21 -21.63
CA ALA A 195 -22.46 17.71 -20.27
C ALA A 195 -21.81 16.64 -19.38
N ALA A 196 -22.28 15.40 -19.48
CA ALA A 196 -21.73 14.28 -18.73
C ALA A 196 -20.30 13.93 -19.18
N VAL A 197 -20.06 13.85 -20.51
CA VAL A 197 -18.73 13.59 -21.08
C VAL A 197 -17.73 14.68 -20.68
N GLN A 198 -18.15 15.96 -20.73
CA GLN A 198 -17.28 17.06 -20.31
C GLN A 198 -16.92 16.97 -18.83
N SER A 199 -17.88 16.63 -17.95
CA SER A 199 -17.65 16.42 -16.53
C SER A 199 -16.67 15.26 -16.29
N TYR A 200 -16.79 14.18 -17.06
CA TYR A 200 -15.87 13.03 -17.02
C TYR A 200 -14.44 13.42 -17.41
N ASN A 201 -14.28 14.16 -18.52
CA ASN A 201 -12.99 14.63 -19.03
C ASN A 201 -12.29 15.58 -18.03
N GLU A 202 -13.07 16.36 -17.27
CA GLU A 202 -12.57 17.19 -16.19
C GLU A 202 -12.28 16.43 -14.89
N LYS A 203 -12.38 15.09 -14.91
CA LYS A 203 -12.20 14.20 -13.75
C LYS A 203 -13.17 14.47 -12.60
N LYS A 204 -14.29 15.12 -12.87
CA LYS A 204 -15.41 15.34 -11.93
C LYS A 204 -16.33 14.12 -11.96
N TYR A 205 -15.79 12.98 -11.54
CA TYR A 205 -16.42 11.67 -11.76
C TYR A 205 -17.78 11.52 -11.08
N GLY A 206 -17.95 12.03 -9.85
CA GLY A 206 -19.22 12.01 -9.15
C GLY A 206 -20.32 12.83 -9.88
N SER A 207 -19.97 14.01 -10.41
CA SER A 207 -20.87 14.82 -11.23
C SER A 207 -21.21 14.11 -12.55
N ALA A 208 -20.21 13.55 -13.22
CA ALA A 208 -20.39 12.80 -14.46
C ALA A 208 -21.34 11.61 -14.24
N ALA A 209 -21.11 10.80 -13.21
CA ALA A 209 -21.97 9.67 -12.86
C ALA A 209 -23.43 10.10 -12.62
N SER A 210 -23.64 11.21 -11.91
CA SER A 210 -24.98 11.76 -11.67
C SER A 210 -25.68 12.18 -12.98
N ILE A 211 -24.95 12.84 -13.89
CA ILE A 211 -25.52 13.29 -15.16
C ILE A 211 -25.78 12.09 -16.08
N PHE A 212 -24.86 11.11 -16.15
CA PHE A 212 -25.08 9.87 -16.88
C PHE A 212 -26.29 9.07 -16.38
N SER A 213 -26.48 8.98 -15.06
CA SER A 213 -27.64 8.32 -14.48
C SER A 213 -28.93 9.01 -14.88
N ARG A 214 -28.98 10.35 -14.91
CA ARG A 214 -30.12 11.12 -15.40
C ARG A 214 -30.34 10.89 -16.89
N TYR A 215 -29.27 10.77 -17.69
CA TYR A 215 -29.40 10.42 -19.10
C TYR A 215 -30.09 9.06 -19.26
N LEU A 216 -29.59 8.01 -18.58
CA LEU A 216 -30.17 6.66 -18.68
C LEU A 216 -31.62 6.58 -18.19
N SER A 217 -31.97 7.37 -17.17
CA SER A 217 -33.36 7.47 -16.70
C SER A 217 -34.30 8.11 -17.72
N ARG A 218 -33.82 9.12 -18.48
CA ARG A 218 -34.64 9.87 -19.43
C ARG A 218 -34.64 9.26 -20.83
N TYR A 219 -33.49 8.68 -21.24
CA TYR A 219 -33.26 8.12 -22.56
C TYR A 219 -32.68 6.70 -22.46
N PRO A 220 -33.42 5.72 -21.91
CA PRO A 220 -32.90 4.37 -21.68
C PRO A 220 -32.48 3.66 -22.98
N GLU A 221 -33.12 3.98 -24.09
CA GLU A 221 -32.86 3.50 -25.44
C GLU A 221 -32.34 4.62 -26.36
N GLY A 222 -31.79 5.68 -25.78
CA GLY A 222 -31.25 6.81 -26.54
C GLY A 222 -30.03 6.39 -27.37
N ARG A 223 -29.72 7.20 -28.39
CA ARG A 223 -28.60 6.90 -29.32
C ARG A 223 -27.23 6.74 -28.67
N HIS A 224 -27.05 7.33 -27.48
CA HIS A 224 -25.81 7.22 -26.70
C HIS A 224 -25.91 6.27 -25.50
N ALA A 225 -27.04 5.56 -25.32
CA ALA A 225 -27.32 4.79 -24.11
C ALA A 225 -26.25 3.72 -23.79
N ALA A 226 -25.70 3.04 -24.80
CA ALA A 226 -24.66 2.05 -24.64
C ALA A 226 -23.34 2.65 -24.12
N ASP A 227 -22.91 3.75 -24.75
CA ASP A 227 -21.69 4.48 -24.34
C ASP A 227 -21.86 5.08 -22.95
N VAL A 228 -23.06 5.63 -22.68
CA VAL A 228 -23.39 6.23 -21.37
C VAL A 228 -23.35 5.19 -20.26
N ARG A 229 -23.88 3.99 -20.47
CA ARG A 229 -23.78 2.90 -19.47
C ARG A 229 -22.32 2.59 -19.14
N THR A 230 -21.48 2.49 -20.15
CA THR A 230 -20.05 2.24 -19.96
C THR A 230 -19.36 3.40 -19.24
N MET A 231 -19.58 4.64 -19.68
CA MET A 231 -18.98 5.82 -19.04
C MET A 231 -19.52 6.06 -17.62
N ALA A 232 -20.78 5.74 -17.35
CA ALA A 232 -21.36 5.79 -16.02
C ALA A 232 -20.67 4.82 -15.07
N ALA A 233 -20.49 3.57 -15.49
CA ALA A 233 -19.79 2.55 -14.70
C ALA A 233 -18.35 2.97 -14.39
N TRP A 234 -17.60 3.46 -15.39
CA TRP A 234 -16.26 3.99 -15.19
C TRP A 234 -16.24 5.24 -14.29
N SER A 235 -17.25 6.13 -14.39
CA SER A 235 -17.36 7.30 -13.53
C SER A 235 -17.57 6.91 -12.08
N LEU A 236 -18.48 5.97 -11.82
CA LEU A 236 -18.75 5.43 -10.49
C LEU A 236 -17.51 4.75 -9.88
N TYR A 237 -16.81 3.94 -10.68
CA TYR A 237 -15.57 3.30 -10.26
C TYR A 237 -14.49 4.34 -9.86
N ARG A 238 -14.29 5.38 -10.69
CA ARG A 238 -13.30 6.43 -10.43
C ARG A 238 -13.70 7.38 -9.29
N ASP A 239 -14.98 7.45 -8.98
CA ASP A 239 -15.53 8.19 -7.83
C ASP A 239 -15.45 7.39 -6.52
N GLY A 240 -14.98 6.12 -6.57
CA GLY A 240 -14.89 5.23 -5.41
C GLY A 240 -16.19 4.52 -5.04
N ARG A 241 -17.24 4.67 -5.86
CA ARG A 241 -18.55 4.05 -5.67
C ARG A 241 -18.60 2.65 -6.30
N TYR A 242 -17.78 1.75 -5.77
CA TYR A 242 -17.52 0.45 -6.40
C TYR A 242 -18.74 -0.46 -6.46
N ALA A 243 -19.61 -0.43 -5.44
CA ALA A 243 -20.84 -1.21 -5.41
C ALA A 243 -21.82 -0.77 -6.52
N ASP A 244 -21.98 0.55 -6.69
CA ASP A 244 -22.85 1.11 -7.74
C ASP A 244 -22.28 0.84 -9.13
N ALA A 245 -20.95 0.94 -9.28
CA ALA A 245 -20.26 0.61 -10.53
C ALA A 245 -20.46 -0.86 -10.92
N ALA A 246 -20.33 -1.77 -9.97
CA ALA A 246 -20.57 -3.21 -10.19
C ALA A 246 -22.04 -3.49 -10.55
N ALA A 247 -22.99 -2.84 -9.88
CA ALA A 247 -24.41 -2.95 -10.21
C ALA A 247 -24.71 -2.45 -11.65
N MET A 248 -24.02 -1.40 -12.10
CA MET A 248 -24.15 -0.88 -13.47
C MET A 248 -23.59 -1.85 -14.51
N CYS A 249 -22.53 -2.64 -14.16
CA CYS A 249 -21.95 -3.63 -15.06
C CYS A 249 -22.86 -4.86 -15.29
N GLY A 250 -23.79 -5.14 -14.36
CA GLY A 250 -24.75 -6.23 -14.48
C GLY A 250 -24.07 -7.61 -14.63
N ASP A 251 -24.35 -8.28 -15.75
CA ASP A 251 -23.81 -9.62 -16.07
C ASP A 251 -22.42 -9.64 -16.75
N GLY A 252 -21.79 -8.47 -16.93
CA GLY A 252 -20.43 -8.36 -17.44
C GLY A 252 -20.24 -8.72 -18.91
N LYS A 253 -21.27 -8.61 -19.75
CA LYS A 253 -21.23 -9.04 -21.17
C LYS A 253 -20.40 -8.18 -22.12
N SER A 254 -19.62 -7.23 -21.64
CA SER A 254 -18.68 -6.46 -22.44
C SER A 254 -17.29 -6.49 -21.83
N ASP A 255 -16.27 -6.24 -22.64
CA ASP A 255 -14.85 -6.15 -22.20
C ASP A 255 -14.70 -5.19 -21.00
N ASP A 256 -15.33 -3.97 -21.08
CA ASP A 256 -15.29 -3.01 -19.97
C ASP A 256 -15.99 -3.53 -18.72
N PHE A 257 -17.18 -4.07 -18.84
CA PHE A 257 -17.98 -4.49 -17.68
C PHE A 257 -17.41 -5.73 -17.01
N ALA A 258 -16.96 -6.70 -17.79
CA ALA A 258 -16.32 -7.90 -17.25
C ALA A 258 -15.06 -7.55 -16.45
N TYR A 259 -14.23 -6.63 -16.97
CA TYR A 259 -13.07 -6.13 -16.24
C TYR A 259 -13.47 -5.31 -15.01
N LEU A 260 -14.43 -4.38 -15.13
CA LEU A 260 -14.85 -3.54 -14.03
C LEU A 260 -15.43 -4.31 -12.84
N LEU A 261 -16.12 -5.43 -13.08
CA LEU A 261 -16.60 -6.30 -11.99
C LEU A 261 -15.43 -6.77 -11.12
N GLY A 262 -14.35 -7.25 -11.73
CA GLY A 262 -13.13 -7.63 -11.03
C GLY A 262 -12.44 -6.46 -10.33
N ALA A 263 -12.35 -5.32 -11.03
CA ALA A 263 -11.72 -4.11 -10.50
C ALA A 263 -12.50 -3.52 -9.31
N CYS A 264 -13.84 -3.51 -9.37
CA CYS A 264 -14.70 -3.06 -8.27
C CYS A 264 -14.56 -3.97 -7.04
N ALA A 265 -14.59 -5.29 -7.23
CA ALA A 265 -14.43 -6.26 -6.15
C ALA A 265 -13.04 -6.09 -5.50
N TYR A 266 -12.00 -5.95 -6.32
CA TYR A 266 -10.63 -5.73 -5.84
C TYR A 266 -10.48 -4.43 -5.02
N ALA A 267 -11.02 -3.32 -5.52
CA ALA A 267 -10.98 -2.03 -4.85
C ALA A 267 -11.81 -2.00 -3.55
N ASN A 268 -12.86 -2.82 -3.49
CA ASN A 268 -13.71 -2.98 -2.30
C ASN A 268 -13.12 -3.99 -1.26
N GLY A 269 -11.96 -4.60 -1.55
CA GLY A 269 -11.31 -5.57 -0.67
C GLY A 269 -11.90 -6.99 -0.72
N ASP A 270 -12.86 -7.26 -1.61
CA ASP A 270 -13.42 -8.61 -1.81
C ASP A 270 -12.48 -9.44 -2.71
N SER A 271 -11.46 -10.02 -2.08
CA SER A 271 -10.44 -10.82 -2.76
C SER A 271 -10.99 -12.07 -3.44
N VAL A 272 -12.08 -12.64 -2.94
CA VAL A 272 -12.69 -13.87 -3.48
C VAL A 272 -13.39 -13.56 -4.79
N SER A 273 -14.29 -12.58 -4.78
CA SER A 273 -15.01 -12.15 -5.98
C SER A 273 -14.06 -11.53 -7.02
N ALA A 274 -13.09 -10.74 -6.59
CA ALA A 274 -12.10 -10.15 -7.49
C ALA A 274 -11.32 -11.22 -8.26
N ARG A 275 -10.84 -12.25 -7.57
CA ARG A 275 -10.12 -13.38 -8.18
C ARG A 275 -10.99 -14.15 -9.16
N LYS A 276 -12.26 -14.36 -8.82
CA LYS A 276 -13.25 -14.99 -9.70
C LYS A 276 -13.45 -14.17 -10.97
N TYR A 277 -13.81 -12.90 -10.84
CA TYR A 277 -14.13 -12.03 -11.97
C TYR A 277 -12.93 -11.75 -12.87
N PHE A 278 -11.73 -11.54 -12.32
CA PHE A 278 -10.53 -11.39 -13.17
C PHE A 278 -10.20 -12.66 -13.95
N ARG A 279 -10.44 -13.86 -13.38
CA ARG A 279 -10.26 -15.12 -14.11
C ARG A 279 -11.29 -15.24 -15.23
N GLU A 280 -12.57 -15.04 -14.92
CA GLU A 280 -13.64 -15.05 -15.91
C GLU A 280 -13.39 -14.02 -17.03
N TYR A 281 -12.88 -12.84 -16.68
CA TYR A 281 -12.48 -11.84 -17.66
C TYR A 281 -11.37 -12.35 -18.58
N LEU A 282 -10.30 -12.91 -18.04
CA LEU A 282 -9.16 -13.40 -18.85
C LEU A 282 -9.53 -14.59 -19.74
N ASP A 283 -10.45 -15.43 -19.27
CA ASP A 283 -10.96 -16.58 -20.02
C ASP A 283 -11.92 -16.13 -21.14
N GLY A 284 -12.81 -15.17 -20.85
CA GLY A 284 -13.81 -14.68 -21.80
C GLY A 284 -13.26 -13.65 -22.81
N TYR A 285 -12.24 -12.90 -22.43
CA TYR A 285 -11.63 -11.85 -23.24
C TYR A 285 -10.10 -11.99 -23.34
N PRO A 286 -9.57 -13.08 -23.98
CA PRO A 286 -8.13 -13.37 -24.01
C PRO A 286 -7.31 -12.29 -24.73
N GLN A 287 -7.94 -11.47 -25.58
CA GLN A 287 -7.34 -10.32 -26.25
C GLN A 287 -7.94 -8.99 -25.76
N GLY A 288 -8.60 -9.00 -24.62
CA GLY A 288 -9.25 -7.83 -24.03
C GLY A 288 -8.26 -6.71 -23.71
N LYS A 289 -8.72 -5.47 -23.87
CA LYS A 289 -7.88 -4.26 -23.67
C LYS A 289 -7.34 -4.10 -22.25
N PHE A 290 -7.97 -4.74 -21.26
CA PHE A 290 -7.56 -4.70 -19.85
C PHE A 290 -6.83 -5.96 -19.39
N ARG A 291 -6.39 -6.83 -20.32
CA ARG A 291 -5.71 -8.08 -19.98
C ARG A 291 -4.57 -7.87 -18.97
N ALA A 292 -3.63 -7.00 -19.27
CA ALA A 292 -2.49 -6.70 -18.39
C ALA A 292 -2.95 -6.13 -17.03
N ASN A 293 -4.02 -5.32 -17.03
CA ASN A 293 -4.60 -4.75 -15.82
C ASN A 293 -5.30 -5.78 -14.93
N ALA A 294 -5.79 -6.89 -15.49
CA ALA A 294 -6.42 -7.99 -14.76
C ALA A 294 -5.40 -9.03 -14.28
N GLU A 295 -4.37 -9.32 -15.08
CA GLU A 295 -3.34 -10.34 -14.76
C GLU A 295 -2.55 -10.01 -13.49
N LEU A 296 -2.15 -8.76 -13.29
CA LEU A 296 -1.36 -8.35 -12.14
C LEU A 296 -2.14 -8.45 -10.82
N PRO A 297 -3.35 -7.87 -10.66
CA PRO A 297 -4.16 -8.09 -9.47
C PRO A 297 -4.47 -9.57 -9.22
N LEU A 298 -4.76 -10.34 -10.27
CA LEU A 298 -5.02 -11.78 -10.14
C LEU A 298 -3.79 -12.53 -9.58
N ALA A 299 -2.59 -12.22 -10.05
CA ALA A 299 -1.36 -12.82 -9.54
C ALA A 299 -1.12 -12.44 -8.07
N ARG A 300 -1.33 -11.17 -7.68
CA ARG A 300 -1.22 -10.72 -6.29
C ARG A 300 -2.24 -11.39 -5.38
N LEU A 301 -3.49 -11.46 -5.79
CA LEU A 301 -4.55 -12.17 -5.07
C LEU A 301 -4.30 -13.68 -4.98
N GLY A 302 -3.68 -14.26 -6.01
CA GLY A 302 -3.24 -15.64 -6.02
C GLY A 302 -2.13 -15.89 -5.01
N PHE A 303 -1.18 -14.97 -4.91
CA PHE A 303 -0.11 -15.00 -3.91
C PHE A 303 -0.69 -14.97 -2.48
N ASP A 304 -1.57 -14.01 -2.17
CA ASP A 304 -2.18 -13.88 -0.85
C ASP A 304 -2.99 -15.13 -0.46
N ALA A 305 -3.74 -15.68 -1.41
CA ALA A 305 -4.52 -16.89 -1.18
C ALA A 305 -3.66 -18.15 -0.98
N ALA A 306 -2.59 -18.30 -1.76
CA ALA A 306 -1.65 -19.42 -1.62
C ALA A 306 -0.89 -19.33 -0.29
N THR A 307 -0.51 -18.10 0.12
CA THR A 307 0.12 -17.84 1.41
C THR A 307 -0.79 -18.24 2.57
N SER A 308 -2.06 -17.85 2.51
CA SER A 308 -3.04 -18.19 3.56
C SER A 308 -3.38 -19.68 3.59
N GLY A 309 -3.29 -20.36 2.45
CA GLY A 309 -3.57 -21.79 2.32
C GLY A 309 -2.36 -22.71 2.55
N GLY A 310 -1.16 -22.16 2.76
CA GLY A 310 0.07 -22.95 2.92
C GLY A 310 0.57 -23.62 1.62
N ASP A 311 0.11 -23.14 0.45
CA ASP A 311 0.53 -23.64 -0.87
C ASP A 311 1.83 -22.98 -1.32
N ASN A 312 2.96 -23.46 -0.83
CA ASN A 312 4.28 -22.88 -1.14
C ASN A 312 4.61 -22.84 -2.65
N PRO A 313 4.32 -23.86 -3.48
CA PRO A 313 4.50 -23.75 -4.94
C PRO A 313 3.67 -22.65 -5.56
N GLY A 314 2.41 -22.53 -5.16
CA GLY A 314 1.51 -21.46 -5.62
C GLY A 314 1.96 -20.07 -5.20
N VAL A 315 2.50 -19.92 -4.00
CA VAL A 315 3.08 -18.65 -3.52
C VAL A 315 4.20 -18.19 -4.46
N VAL A 316 5.16 -19.05 -4.77
CA VAL A 316 6.29 -18.75 -5.64
C VAL A 316 5.85 -18.40 -7.05
N GLU A 317 4.96 -19.19 -7.63
CA GLU A 317 4.50 -18.99 -9.02
C GLU A 317 3.75 -17.67 -9.18
N ASN A 318 2.82 -17.37 -8.27
CA ASN A 318 2.06 -16.11 -8.30
C ASN A 318 2.95 -14.89 -8.04
N ALA A 319 3.92 -14.98 -7.10
CA ALA A 319 4.89 -13.92 -6.86
C ALA A 319 5.77 -13.65 -8.09
N ARG A 320 6.26 -14.72 -8.76
CA ARG A 320 7.04 -14.62 -9.99
C ARG A 320 6.25 -13.93 -11.10
N ARG A 321 4.99 -14.34 -11.29
CA ARG A 321 4.10 -13.74 -12.29
C ARG A 321 3.82 -12.28 -11.99
N ALA A 322 3.54 -11.92 -10.73
CA ALA A 322 3.32 -10.54 -10.31
C ALA A 322 4.56 -9.67 -10.61
N TYR A 323 5.76 -10.15 -10.27
CA TYR A 323 7.00 -9.42 -10.54
C TYR A 323 7.29 -9.29 -12.05
N ALA A 324 7.09 -10.34 -12.82
CA ALA A 324 7.26 -10.30 -14.28
C ALA A 324 6.35 -9.28 -14.95
N LEU A 325 5.12 -9.13 -14.46
CA LEU A 325 4.13 -8.18 -15.00
C LEU A 325 4.38 -6.74 -14.55
N SER A 326 4.77 -6.54 -13.29
CA SER A 326 4.87 -5.19 -12.71
C SER A 326 6.25 -4.55 -12.86
N GLY A 327 7.31 -5.36 -12.72
CA GLY A 327 8.68 -4.87 -12.58
C GLY A 327 8.90 -3.97 -11.36
N LEU A 328 8.02 -4.02 -10.34
CA LEU A 328 8.08 -3.15 -9.17
C LEU A 328 8.92 -3.78 -8.05
N SER A 329 9.55 -2.92 -7.23
CA SER A 329 10.37 -3.32 -6.09
C SER A 329 9.60 -4.18 -5.09
N GLY A 330 8.35 -3.81 -4.77
CA GLY A 330 7.51 -4.55 -3.83
C GLY A 330 7.17 -5.97 -4.31
N ASP A 331 6.95 -6.19 -5.61
CA ASP A 331 6.69 -7.53 -6.15
C ASP A 331 7.99 -8.34 -6.26
N SER A 332 9.14 -7.69 -6.51
CA SER A 332 10.46 -8.32 -6.42
C SER A 332 10.76 -8.81 -5.00
N LEU A 333 10.48 -7.98 -4.00
CA LEU A 333 10.61 -8.34 -2.58
C LEU A 333 9.68 -9.49 -2.18
N ARG A 334 8.42 -9.48 -2.65
CA ARG A 334 7.48 -10.60 -2.43
C ARG A 334 7.97 -11.90 -3.03
N LEU A 335 8.58 -11.87 -4.21
CA LEU A 335 9.16 -13.06 -4.84
C LEU A 335 10.31 -13.62 -4.01
N ALA A 336 11.21 -12.75 -3.51
CA ALA A 336 12.29 -13.17 -2.62
C ALA A 336 11.75 -13.82 -1.34
N TRP A 337 10.75 -13.20 -0.74
CA TRP A 337 10.06 -13.74 0.44
C TRP A 337 9.35 -15.07 0.15
N ALA A 338 8.73 -15.20 -1.03
CA ALA A 338 8.09 -16.45 -1.46
C ALA A 338 9.10 -17.61 -1.53
N TYR A 339 10.29 -17.36 -2.08
CA TYR A 339 11.38 -18.35 -2.07
C TYR A 339 11.81 -18.72 -0.66
N GLU A 340 11.94 -17.73 0.25
CA GLU A 340 12.28 -17.99 1.66
C GLU A 340 11.24 -18.90 2.33
N GLN A 341 9.94 -18.61 2.19
CA GLN A 341 8.85 -19.41 2.76
C GLN A 341 8.79 -20.84 2.16
N ALA A 342 9.16 -20.99 0.90
CA ALA A 342 9.25 -22.29 0.25
C ALA A 342 10.51 -23.10 0.64
N GLY A 343 11.34 -22.58 1.55
CA GLY A 343 12.59 -23.22 1.94
C GLY A 343 13.71 -23.14 0.90
N ARG A 344 13.52 -22.33 -0.15
CA ARG A 344 14.44 -22.15 -1.28
C ARG A 344 15.43 -21.02 -0.96
N ALA A 345 16.22 -21.20 0.10
CA ALA A 345 17.06 -20.14 0.67
C ALA A 345 18.08 -19.53 -0.32
N ALA A 346 18.68 -20.35 -1.19
CA ALA A 346 19.64 -19.86 -2.19
C ALA A 346 18.98 -18.92 -3.21
N GLU A 347 17.78 -19.23 -3.66
CA GLU A 347 17.02 -18.42 -4.61
C GLU A 347 16.46 -17.16 -3.95
N ALA A 348 16.06 -17.27 -2.68
CA ALA A 348 15.66 -16.11 -1.87
C ALA A 348 16.81 -15.11 -1.74
N GLU A 349 18.02 -15.59 -1.41
CA GLU A 349 19.22 -14.77 -1.28
C GLU A 349 19.55 -14.01 -2.58
N VAL A 350 19.53 -14.72 -3.72
CA VAL A 350 19.76 -14.12 -5.04
C VAL A 350 18.71 -13.06 -5.35
N GLN A 351 17.44 -13.36 -5.08
CA GLN A 351 16.35 -12.43 -5.39
C GLN A 351 16.35 -11.21 -4.46
N TYR A 352 16.70 -11.37 -3.17
CA TYR A 352 16.89 -10.24 -2.25
C TYR A 352 18.05 -9.34 -2.72
N ALA A 353 19.18 -9.93 -3.11
CA ALA A 353 20.31 -9.18 -3.66
C ALA A 353 19.94 -8.44 -4.95
N GLU A 354 19.21 -9.08 -5.85
CA GLU A 354 18.73 -8.45 -7.08
C GLU A 354 17.75 -7.30 -6.80
N THR A 355 16.86 -7.45 -5.82
CA THR A 355 15.94 -6.39 -5.38
C THR A 355 16.72 -5.17 -4.89
N ALA A 356 17.72 -5.37 -4.05
CA ALA A 356 18.57 -4.29 -3.55
C ALA A 356 19.34 -3.57 -4.68
N ARG A 357 19.94 -4.36 -5.58
CA ARG A 357 20.73 -3.85 -6.71
C ARG A 357 19.88 -3.07 -7.72
N ARG A 358 18.67 -3.55 -8.03
CA ARG A 358 17.81 -2.98 -9.09
C ARG A 358 17.03 -1.75 -8.63
N TYR A 359 16.72 -1.67 -7.33
CA TYR A 359 15.88 -0.61 -6.76
C TYR A 359 16.58 0.13 -5.61
N PRO A 360 17.80 0.65 -5.82
CA PRO A 360 18.57 1.26 -4.75
C PRO A 360 17.83 2.46 -4.14
N GLY A 361 17.97 2.64 -2.83
CA GLY A 361 17.36 3.77 -2.12
C GLY A 361 15.84 3.67 -1.90
N THR A 362 15.23 2.50 -2.14
CA THR A 362 13.84 2.23 -1.76
C THR A 362 13.76 1.53 -0.40
N ASP A 363 12.59 1.63 0.26
CA ASP A 363 12.35 0.87 1.50
C ASP A 363 12.36 -0.64 1.24
N ASP A 364 11.90 -1.09 0.06
CA ASP A 364 11.91 -2.50 -0.34
C ASP A 364 13.34 -3.04 -0.49
N ALA A 365 14.26 -2.23 -1.03
CA ALA A 365 15.67 -2.60 -1.14
C ALA A 365 16.32 -2.75 0.25
N ALA A 366 16.03 -1.82 1.16
CA ALA A 366 16.54 -1.89 2.53
C ALA A 366 15.95 -3.09 3.30
N GLU A 367 14.67 -3.41 3.13
CA GLU A 367 14.05 -4.63 3.67
C GLU A 367 14.67 -5.90 3.06
N ALA A 368 14.93 -5.90 1.75
CA ALA A 368 15.58 -7.02 1.07
C ALA A 368 16.99 -7.29 1.63
N LEU A 369 17.79 -6.24 1.83
CA LEU A 369 19.11 -6.35 2.45
C LEU A 369 19.03 -6.88 3.88
N PHE A 370 18.08 -6.39 4.67
CA PHE A 370 17.86 -6.89 6.02
C PHE A 370 17.51 -8.39 6.02
N ARG A 371 16.56 -8.82 5.18
CA ARG A 371 16.18 -10.23 5.09
C ARG A 371 17.31 -11.13 4.58
N LYS A 372 18.06 -10.65 3.59
CA LYS A 372 19.29 -11.33 3.14
C LYS A 372 20.26 -11.52 4.29
N ALA A 373 20.50 -10.47 5.08
CA ALA A 373 21.39 -10.55 6.24
C ALA A 373 20.90 -11.58 7.28
N MET A 374 19.57 -11.72 7.46
CA MET A 374 19.02 -12.75 8.35
C MET A 374 19.26 -14.17 7.82
N LEU A 375 19.23 -14.38 6.51
CA LEU A 375 19.61 -15.67 5.90
C LEU A 375 21.12 -15.92 6.12
N ASP A 376 21.95 -14.91 5.93
CA ASP A 376 23.40 -15.00 6.18
C ASP A 376 23.72 -15.31 7.66
N ALA A 377 23.02 -14.66 8.59
CA ALA A 377 23.15 -14.90 10.03
C ALA A 377 22.79 -16.35 10.41
N ARG A 378 21.66 -16.87 9.90
CA ARG A 378 21.25 -18.27 10.09
C ARG A 378 22.29 -19.25 9.56
N ALA A 379 22.93 -18.90 8.44
CA ALA A 379 24.00 -19.68 7.84
C ALA A 379 25.39 -19.40 8.47
N LYS A 380 25.47 -18.57 9.52
CA LYS A 380 26.70 -18.13 10.19
C LYS A 380 27.71 -17.44 9.27
N ARG A 381 27.25 -16.84 8.17
CA ARG A 381 28.07 -16.03 7.24
C ARG A 381 28.16 -14.59 7.73
N TRP A 382 28.84 -14.38 8.85
CA TRP A 382 28.79 -13.12 9.60
C TRP A 382 29.30 -11.91 8.82
N SER A 383 30.36 -12.06 8.01
CA SER A 383 30.88 -10.97 7.17
C SER A 383 29.85 -10.51 6.11
N ALA A 384 29.13 -11.45 5.49
CA ALA A 384 28.09 -11.14 4.52
C ALA A 384 26.87 -10.48 5.19
N CYS A 385 26.52 -10.97 6.38
CA CYS A 385 25.47 -10.39 7.21
C CYS A 385 25.78 -8.93 7.56
N GLU A 386 26.99 -8.65 8.07
CA GLU A 386 27.41 -7.29 8.45
C GLU A 386 27.39 -6.34 7.25
N LEU A 387 27.92 -6.76 6.11
CA LEU A 387 27.94 -5.95 4.89
C LEU A 387 26.53 -5.57 4.42
N ALA A 388 25.63 -6.53 4.38
CA ALA A 388 24.24 -6.28 3.96
C ALA A 388 23.51 -5.33 4.91
N LEU A 389 23.73 -5.47 6.23
CA LEU A 389 23.15 -4.58 7.22
C LEU A 389 23.75 -3.17 7.17
N ALA A 390 25.06 -3.06 6.90
CA ALA A 390 25.71 -1.77 6.72
C ALA A 390 25.13 -1.02 5.52
N GLU A 391 24.90 -1.70 4.39
CA GLU A 391 24.28 -1.13 3.20
C GLU A 391 22.82 -0.74 3.46
N ALA A 392 22.05 -1.59 4.15
CA ALA A 392 20.68 -1.29 4.53
C ALA A 392 20.59 -0.01 5.39
N LEU A 393 21.47 0.12 6.39
CA LEU A 393 21.51 1.28 7.27
C LEU A 393 21.99 2.55 6.56
N ALA A 394 22.97 2.45 5.66
CA ALA A 394 23.50 3.56 4.89
C ALA A 394 22.44 4.18 3.96
N SER A 395 21.46 3.40 3.51
CA SER A 395 20.36 3.90 2.68
C SER A 395 19.47 4.92 3.39
N GLY A 396 19.45 4.94 4.72
CA GLY A 396 18.54 5.76 5.55
C GLY A 396 17.07 5.39 5.42
N LYS A 397 16.76 4.31 4.71
CA LYS A 397 15.42 3.78 4.47
C LYS A 397 15.06 2.71 5.50
N ASN A 398 13.79 2.25 5.45
CA ASN A 398 13.27 1.23 6.37
C ASN A 398 13.54 1.55 7.85
N LYS A 399 13.16 2.74 8.28
CA LYS A 399 13.36 3.21 9.67
C LYS A 399 12.82 2.25 10.72
N ARG A 400 11.78 1.48 10.35
CA ARG A 400 11.16 0.45 11.21
C ARG A 400 12.15 -0.65 11.59
N ARG A 401 13.10 -1.00 10.71
CA ARG A 401 14.09 -2.06 10.94
C ARG A 401 15.43 -1.55 11.48
N ARG A 402 15.56 -0.23 11.71
CA ARG A 402 16.84 0.36 12.11
C ARG A 402 17.42 -0.28 13.39
N ALA A 403 16.61 -0.40 14.43
CA ALA A 403 17.04 -0.97 15.70
C ALA A 403 17.48 -2.44 15.54
N GLU A 404 16.67 -3.25 14.85
CA GLU A 404 16.99 -4.66 14.57
C GLU A 404 18.25 -4.79 13.70
N SER A 405 18.40 -3.92 12.70
CA SER A 405 19.58 -3.94 11.82
C SER A 405 20.88 -3.62 12.59
N LEU A 406 20.83 -2.64 13.48
CA LEU A 406 21.94 -2.31 14.37
C LEU A 406 22.26 -3.45 15.34
N TYR A 407 21.24 -4.06 15.92
CA TYR A 407 21.40 -5.22 16.81
C TYR A 407 22.11 -6.38 16.09
N TRP A 408 21.61 -6.81 14.94
CA TRP A 408 22.21 -7.91 14.20
C TRP A 408 23.60 -7.57 13.65
N ARG A 409 23.86 -6.29 13.33
CA ARG A 409 25.19 -5.82 12.99
C ARG A 409 26.15 -5.93 14.18
N GLY A 410 25.68 -5.58 15.37
CA GLY A 410 26.42 -5.76 16.62
C GLY A 410 26.72 -7.23 16.91
N VAL A 411 25.73 -8.12 16.71
CA VAL A 411 25.93 -9.58 16.82
C VAL A 411 26.97 -10.06 15.82
N ALA A 412 26.87 -9.69 14.55
CA ALA A 412 27.80 -10.10 13.50
C ALA A 412 29.23 -9.63 13.80
N ALA A 413 29.42 -8.37 14.17
CA ALA A 413 30.71 -7.82 14.53
C ALA A 413 31.35 -8.59 15.72
N THR A 414 30.55 -8.90 16.74
CA THR A 414 31.03 -9.70 17.89
C THR A 414 31.45 -11.12 17.46
N GLN A 415 30.71 -11.76 16.57
CA GLN A 415 31.05 -13.09 16.04
C GLN A 415 32.32 -13.09 15.16
N LEU A 416 32.64 -11.95 14.58
CA LEU A 416 33.88 -11.73 13.82
C LEU A 416 35.07 -11.35 14.71
N GLY A 417 34.86 -11.19 16.02
CA GLY A 417 35.90 -10.77 16.97
C GLY A 417 36.10 -9.24 17.04
N HIS A 418 35.24 -8.46 16.40
CA HIS A 418 35.29 -7.00 16.44
C HIS A 418 34.43 -6.47 17.63
N ASP A 419 34.80 -6.92 18.83
CA ASP A 419 34.02 -6.72 20.05
C ASP A 419 33.69 -5.24 20.34
N ALA A 420 34.65 -4.33 20.13
CA ALA A 420 34.42 -2.90 20.39
C ALA A 420 33.40 -2.25 19.43
N GLU A 421 33.48 -2.61 18.15
CA GLU A 421 32.52 -2.15 17.14
C GLU A 421 31.14 -2.76 17.38
N GLY A 422 31.13 -4.08 17.72
CA GLY A 422 29.91 -4.78 18.11
C GLY A 422 29.20 -4.12 19.28
N ALA A 423 29.95 -3.75 20.33
CA ALA A 423 29.41 -3.04 21.47
C ALA A 423 28.82 -1.66 21.09
N ALA A 424 29.49 -0.90 20.22
CA ALA A 424 28.99 0.39 19.75
C ALA A 424 27.65 0.23 19.02
N PHE A 425 27.52 -0.74 18.10
CA PHE A 425 26.26 -1.01 17.40
C PHE A 425 25.15 -1.48 18.33
N LEU A 426 25.46 -2.29 19.36
CA LEU A 426 24.48 -2.72 20.34
C LEU A 426 23.97 -1.55 21.18
N HIS A 427 24.81 -0.57 21.56
CA HIS A 427 24.38 0.66 22.21
C HIS A 427 23.46 1.48 21.32
N GLU A 428 23.84 1.72 20.06
CA GLU A 428 22.99 2.42 19.11
C GLU A 428 21.64 1.71 18.88
N ALA A 429 21.63 0.37 18.88
CA ALA A 429 20.42 -0.42 18.75
C ALA A 429 19.46 -0.23 19.93
N LEU A 430 20.01 -0.21 21.16
CA LEU A 430 19.24 0.07 22.37
C LEU A 430 18.64 1.48 22.36
N ASP A 431 19.40 2.47 21.94
CA ASP A 431 18.95 3.87 21.81
C ASP A 431 17.88 4.02 20.70
N ALA A 432 17.96 3.20 19.65
CA ALA A 432 16.98 3.18 18.56
C ALA A 432 15.65 2.46 18.92
N GLY A 433 15.58 1.79 20.08
CA GLY A 433 14.37 1.18 20.60
C GLY A 433 14.15 -0.25 20.14
N LEU A 434 14.96 -1.17 20.62
CA LEU A 434 14.77 -2.62 20.44
C LEU A 434 13.54 -3.15 21.18
N ALA A 435 13.00 -4.25 20.68
CA ALA A 435 12.01 -5.02 21.43
C ALA A 435 12.61 -5.55 22.76
N ILE A 436 11.75 -5.93 23.71
CA ILE A 436 12.18 -6.23 25.08
C ILE A 436 13.19 -7.39 25.10
N ASP A 437 12.98 -8.40 24.28
CA ASP A 437 13.82 -9.60 24.27
C ASP A 437 15.19 -9.34 23.67
N GLU A 438 15.25 -8.71 22.50
CA GLU A 438 16.51 -8.31 21.85
C GLU A 438 17.26 -7.28 22.71
N SER A 439 16.53 -6.40 23.39
CA SER A 439 17.12 -5.42 24.33
C SER A 439 17.83 -6.10 25.51
N ARG A 440 17.24 -7.18 26.06
CA ARG A 440 17.88 -7.98 27.11
C ARG A 440 19.13 -8.71 26.62
N GLU A 441 19.04 -9.31 25.42
CA GLU A 441 20.15 -10.03 24.82
C GLU A 441 21.32 -9.09 24.47
N ALA A 442 21.02 -7.93 23.89
CA ALA A 442 22.00 -6.88 23.64
C ALA A 442 22.73 -6.45 24.92
N ARG A 443 22.01 -6.21 26.01
CA ARG A 443 22.59 -5.86 27.32
C ARG A 443 23.43 -6.99 27.90
N LEU A 444 23.00 -8.26 27.69
CA LEU A 444 23.77 -9.42 28.12
C LEU A 444 25.12 -9.50 27.36
N MET A 445 25.10 -9.28 26.04
CA MET A 445 26.31 -9.23 25.22
C MET A 445 27.23 -8.08 25.64
N LEU A 446 26.67 -6.91 25.94
CA LEU A 446 27.44 -5.75 26.44
C LEU A 446 28.08 -6.04 27.79
N ALA A 447 27.37 -6.72 28.70
CA ALA A 447 27.93 -7.13 29.99
C ALA A 447 29.07 -8.16 29.83
N ASP A 448 28.94 -9.11 28.89
CA ASP A 448 30.00 -10.06 28.52
C ASP A 448 31.24 -9.35 27.94
N PHE A 449 31.01 -8.37 27.08
CA PHE A 449 32.10 -7.56 26.54
C PHE A 449 32.82 -6.80 27.62
N ALA A 450 32.09 -6.14 28.53
CA ALA A 450 32.70 -5.45 29.68
C ALA A 450 33.55 -6.40 30.56
N TRP A 451 33.02 -7.60 30.80
CA TRP A 451 33.74 -8.64 31.55
C TRP A 451 35.05 -9.06 30.87
N ARG A 452 34.97 -9.39 29.58
CA ARG A 452 36.16 -9.78 28.78
C ARG A 452 37.21 -8.66 28.64
N SER A 453 36.74 -7.41 28.66
CA SER A 453 37.59 -6.21 28.60
C SER A 453 38.20 -5.83 29.95
N GLY A 454 38.00 -6.63 31.02
CA GLY A 454 38.52 -6.35 32.35
C GLY A 454 37.78 -5.28 33.14
N LYS A 455 36.65 -4.77 32.66
CA LYS A 455 35.82 -3.79 33.35
C LYS A 455 34.87 -4.50 34.34
N VAL A 456 35.50 -5.10 35.38
CA VAL A 456 34.82 -6.04 36.29
C VAL A 456 33.62 -5.43 36.99
N ASP A 457 33.73 -4.21 37.51
CA ASP A 457 32.63 -3.58 38.26
C ASP A 457 31.45 -3.19 37.35
N GLU A 458 31.74 -2.71 36.13
CA GLU A 458 30.73 -2.41 35.12
C GLU A 458 29.97 -3.68 34.72
N ALA A 459 30.68 -4.76 34.45
CA ALA A 459 30.13 -6.06 34.11
C ALA A 459 29.26 -6.63 35.23
N LYS A 460 29.75 -6.61 36.49
CA LYS A 460 28.97 -7.04 37.67
C LYS A 460 27.65 -6.26 37.80
N ALA A 461 27.73 -4.93 37.71
CA ALA A 461 26.54 -4.09 37.82
C ALA A 461 25.51 -4.39 36.70
N ALA A 462 25.97 -4.58 35.45
CA ALA A 462 25.14 -4.91 34.31
C ALA A 462 24.48 -6.29 34.46
N PHE A 463 25.24 -7.33 34.82
CA PHE A 463 24.71 -8.66 35.07
C PHE A 463 23.70 -8.67 36.22
N ALA A 464 24.04 -8.00 37.34
CA ALA A 464 23.13 -7.90 38.49
C ALA A 464 21.80 -7.26 38.11
N LYS A 465 21.84 -6.20 37.30
CA LYS A 465 20.62 -5.57 36.80
C LYS A 465 19.79 -6.52 35.94
N LEU A 466 20.42 -7.25 35.02
CA LEU A 466 19.73 -8.24 34.17
C LEU A 466 19.07 -9.36 34.98
N VAL A 467 19.76 -9.86 36.03
CA VAL A 467 19.21 -10.88 36.94
C VAL A 467 17.99 -10.33 37.69
N ARG A 468 18.06 -9.09 38.17
CA ARG A 468 16.89 -8.44 38.81
C ARG A 468 15.69 -8.33 37.90
N GLU A 469 15.94 -8.06 36.61
CA GLU A 469 14.91 -7.95 35.55
C GLU A 469 14.40 -9.33 35.06
N GLY A 470 14.83 -10.45 35.69
CA GLY A 470 14.33 -11.80 35.38
C GLY A 470 14.98 -12.45 34.16
N ALA A 471 16.16 -12.00 33.74
CA ALA A 471 16.84 -12.55 32.57
C ALA A 471 17.26 -14.03 32.73
N THR A 472 17.35 -14.56 33.97
CA THR A 472 17.72 -15.96 34.25
C THR A 472 16.81 -16.99 33.62
N GLU A 473 15.54 -16.67 33.37
CA GLU A 473 14.57 -17.57 32.74
C GLU A 473 14.89 -17.88 31.26
N ARG A 474 15.69 -17.04 30.62
CA ARG A 474 16.05 -17.13 29.20
C ARG A 474 17.54 -17.38 28.95
N MET A 475 18.36 -17.34 29.98
CA MET A 475 19.76 -17.71 29.89
C MET A 475 19.91 -19.22 29.85
N SER A 476 20.90 -19.71 29.10
CA SER A 476 21.31 -21.11 29.24
C SER A 476 21.80 -21.39 30.66
N ALA A 477 21.65 -22.61 31.13
CA ALA A 477 22.11 -22.99 32.47
C ALA A 477 23.60 -22.69 32.67
N SER A 478 24.47 -22.93 31.66
CA SER A 478 25.89 -22.59 31.70
C SER A 478 26.11 -21.08 31.88
N LYS A 479 25.32 -20.25 31.16
CA LYS A 479 25.41 -18.79 31.30
C LYS A 479 24.90 -18.32 32.65
N THR A 480 23.81 -18.87 33.13
CA THR A 480 23.25 -18.58 34.47
C THR A 480 24.24 -18.87 35.57
N LEU A 481 24.95 -20.02 35.48
CA LEU A 481 26.02 -20.37 36.43
C LEU A 481 27.17 -19.37 36.37
N ALA A 482 27.67 -19.05 35.16
CA ALA A 482 28.77 -18.09 34.97
C ALA A 482 28.40 -16.71 35.55
N VAL A 483 27.19 -16.19 35.22
CA VAL A 483 26.70 -14.91 35.78
C VAL A 483 26.59 -14.98 37.29
N GLY A 484 26.02 -16.06 37.84
CA GLY A 484 25.89 -16.24 39.28
C GLY A 484 27.25 -16.22 40.04
N LYS A 485 28.29 -16.80 39.44
CA LYS A 485 29.67 -16.73 39.99
C LYS A 485 30.28 -15.31 39.96
N ILE A 486 29.82 -14.48 39.04
CA ILE A 486 30.31 -13.10 38.85
C ILE A 486 29.61 -12.10 39.80
N VAL A 487 28.27 -12.16 39.91
CA VAL A 487 27.50 -11.10 40.57
C VAL A 487 27.54 -11.12 42.09
N GLY A 488 27.50 -12.30 42.70
CA GLY A 488 27.44 -12.43 44.18
C GLY A 488 26.08 -12.05 44.78
N GLY A 489 25.95 -12.22 46.10
CA GLY A 489 24.79 -11.78 46.86
C GLY A 489 23.43 -12.36 46.42
N GLU A 490 22.38 -11.60 46.56
CA GLU A 490 21.01 -12.04 46.22
C GLU A 490 20.79 -12.33 44.75
N GLU A 491 21.53 -11.67 43.85
CA GLU A 491 21.48 -11.95 42.40
C GLU A 491 22.12 -13.32 42.10
N ALA A 492 23.22 -13.66 42.74
CA ALA A 492 23.81 -15.00 42.61
C ALA A 492 22.86 -16.09 43.19
N LYS A 493 22.14 -15.79 44.27
CA LYS A 493 21.12 -16.67 44.83
C LYS A 493 20.00 -16.94 43.80
N LYS A 494 19.51 -15.91 43.10
CA LYS A 494 18.51 -16.07 42.03
C LYS A 494 19.02 -16.95 40.90
N CYS A 495 20.27 -16.78 40.52
CA CYS A 495 20.89 -17.66 39.52
C CYS A 495 20.97 -19.12 39.98
N ALA A 496 21.36 -19.34 41.23
CA ALA A 496 21.40 -20.66 41.86
C ALA A 496 20.02 -21.33 41.90
N GLU A 497 19.00 -20.59 42.37
CA GLU A 497 17.61 -21.06 42.43
C GLU A 497 17.05 -21.43 41.07
N ALA A 498 17.42 -20.66 40.00
CA ALA A 498 17.02 -20.97 38.64
C ALA A 498 17.66 -22.30 38.17
N LEU A 499 18.92 -22.53 38.47
CA LEU A 499 19.60 -23.77 38.12
C LEU A 499 19.04 -24.99 38.87
N VAL A 500 18.69 -24.83 40.15
CA VAL A 500 18.11 -25.89 40.99
C VAL A 500 16.75 -26.34 40.53
N LYS A 501 15.96 -25.45 39.90
CA LYS A 501 14.66 -25.78 39.31
C LYS A 501 14.76 -26.56 38.00
N GLY A 502 15.94 -26.67 37.40
CA GLY A 502 16.14 -27.36 36.12
C GLY A 502 16.10 -28.89 36.25
N ASP A 503 15.87 -29.58 35.14
CA ASP A 503 15.74 -31.04 35.11
C ASP A 503 17.08 -31.80 35.14
N SER A 504 18.18 -31.14 34.74
CA SER A 504 19.49 -31.79 34.68
C SER A 504 20.16 -31.87 36.06
N PRO A 505 20.57 -33.07 36.50
CA PRO A 505 21.31 -33.25 37.77
C PRO A 505 22.59 -32.44 37.84
N GLU A 506 23.31 -32.28 36.73
CA GLU A 506 24.55 -31.49 36.67
C GLU A 506 24.32 -30.03 37.01
N TRP A 507 23.25 -29.43 36.42
CA TRP A 507 22.93 -28.03 36.70
C TRP A 507 22.33 -27.82 38.08
N ARG A 508 21.54 -28.78 38.61
CA ARG A 508 21.06 -28.72 40.01
C ARG A 508 22.22 -28.81 40.98
N GLN A 509 23.18 -29.71 40.74
CA GLN A 509 24.38 -29.84 41.56
C GLN A 509 25.19 -28.53 41.60
N ALA A 510 25.46 -27.96 40.42
CA ALA A 510 26.18 -26.68 40.31
C ALA A 510 25.38 -25.53 40.95
N GLY A 511 24.05 -25.54 40.83
CA GLY A 511 23.15 -24.59 41.46
C GLY A 511 23.17 -24.68 42.99
N TYR A 512 23.14 -25.89 43.54
CA TYR A 512 23.27 -26.09 45.00
C TYR A 512 24.67 -25.72 45.51
N ALA A 513 25.74 -26.00 44.77
CA ALA A 513 27.07 -25.58 45.11
C ALA A 513 27.22 -24.04 45.12
N LEU A 514 26.66 -23.36 44.12
CA LEU A 514 26.60 -21.90 44.05
C LEU A 514 25.78 -21.32 45.23
N LEU A 515 24.61 -21.93 45.53
CA LEU A 515 23.78 -21.51 46.67
C LEU A 515 24.51 -21.63 48.00
N GLY A 516 25.22 -22.75 48.19
CA GLY A 516 26.05 -22.94 49.38
C GLY A 516 27.11 -21.85 49.54
N ASN A 517 27.80 -21.51 48.44
CA ASN A 517 28.81 -20.44 48.44
C ASN A 517 28.21 -19.07 48.77
N VAL A 518 27.03 -18.74 48.23
CA VAL A 518 26.34 -17.49 48.51
C VAL A 518 25.92 -17.42 49.96
N GLU A 519 25.32 -18.47 50.51
CA GLU A 519 24.87 -18.52 51.91
C GLU A 519 26.06 -18.49 52.91
N GLU A 520 27.17 -19.16 52.57
CA GLU A 520 28.39 -19.10 53.35
C GLU A 520 29.00 -17.69 53.39
N SER A 521 29.10 -17.04 52.20
CA SER A 521 29.58 -15.65 52.07
C SER A 521 28.73 -14.65 52.84
N ALA A 522 27.43 -14.94 53.00
CA ALA A 522 26.49 -14.14 53.76
C ALA A 522 26.50 -14.48 55.27
N GLY A 523 27.36 -15.42 55.73
CA GLY A 523 27.44 -15.85 57.12
C GLY A 523 26.27 -16.76 57.58
N ARG A 524 25.44 -17.23 56.65
CA ARG A 524 24.29 -18.11 56.95
C ARG A 524 24.70 -19.58 56.86
N PHE A 525 25.54 -20.01 57.81
CA PHE A 525 26.23 -21.29 57.75
C PHE A 525 25.31 -22.51 57.72
N THR A 526 24.21 -22.48 58.43
CA THR A 526 23.24 -23.59 58.44
C THR A 526 22.61 -23.80 57.04
N GLN A 527 22.25 -22.70 56.33
CA GLN A 527 21.73 -22.77 54.98
C GLN A 527 22.83 -23.21 53.97
N ALA A 528 24.06 -22.77 54.16
CA ALA A 528 25.21 -23.20 53.37
C ALA A 528 25.44 -24.71 53.48
N ILE A 529 25.43 -25.27 54.71
CA ILE A 529 25.54 -26.70 54.96
C ILE A 529 24.45 -27.49 54.25
N ASP A 530 23.16 -27.04 54.35
CA ASP A 530 22.05 -27.71 53.68
C ASP A 530 22.22 -27.68 52.16
N ALA A 531 22.61 -26.55 51.59
CA ALA A 531 22.82 -26.41 50.16
C ALA A 531 23.97 -27.31 49.66
N TYR A 532 25.11 -27.30 50.34
CA TYR A 532 26.23 -28.16 49.95
C TYR A 532 25.90 -29.67 50.13
N ARG A 533 25.15 -30.05 51.14
CA ARG A 533 24.67 -31.44 51.30
C ARG A 533 23.78 -31.86 50.14
N ARG A 534 22.90 -30.98 49.67
CA ARG A 534 22.10 -31.24 48.49
C ARG A 534 22.95 -31.36 47.23
N ALA A 535 23.99 -30.52 47.07
CA ALA A 535 24.93 -30.66 45.96
C ALA A 535 25.62 -32.02 45.97
N MET A 536 26.02 -32.50 47.17
CA MET A 536 26.66 -33.83 47.36
C MET A 536 25.71 -35.01 47.12
N ALA A 537 24.38 -34.78 47.22
CA ALA A 537 23.34 -35.80 47.02
C ALA A 537 22.92 -35.97 45.56
N GLU A 538 23.21 -35.00 44.68
CA GLU A 538 22.86 -35.10 43.25
C GLU A 538 23.78 -36.15 42.57
N ASP A 539 23.17 -36.94 41.68
CA ASP A 539 23.91 -37.97 40.91
C ASP A 539 24.59 -37.32 39.70
N ALA A 540 25.59 -36.49 39.98
CA ALA A 540 26.42 -35.82 39.01
C ALA A 540 27.84 -35.57 39.54
N ARG A 541 28.75 -35.23 38.64
CA ARG A 541 30.14 -34.85 38.97
C ARG A 541 30.55 -33.61 38.20
N THR A 542 30.14 -32.44 38.69
CA THR A 542 30.53 -31.16 38.11
C THR A 542 31.88 -30.68 38.71
N SER A 543 32.52 -29.73 38.01
CA SER A 543 33.74 -29.08 38.49
C SER A 543 33.50 -28.27 39.79
N ASP A 544 32.28 -28.00 40.17
CA ASP A 544 31.91 -27.26 41.36
C ASP A 544 31.71 -28.17 42.60
N LEU A 545 31.65 -29.49 42.41
CA LEU A 545 31.49 -30.45 43.49
C LEU A 545 32.70 -30.57 44.45
N PRO A 546 33.97 -30.68 43.94
CA PRO A 546 35.12 -30.77 44.82
C PRO A 546 35.26 -29.57 45.78
N PRO A 547 35.21 -28.31 45.34
CA PRO A 547 35.24 -27.16 46.24
C PRO A 547 34.07 -27.11 47.22
N ALA A 548 32.85 -27.53 46.75
CA ALA A 548 31.66 -27.60 47.62
C ALA A 548 31.83 -28.64 48.73
N ALA A 549 32.43 -29.80 48.43
CA ALA A 549 32.69 -30.84 49.45
C ALA A 549 33.73 -30.37 50.49
N LEU A 550 34.79 -29.66 50.09
CA LEU A 550 35.75 -29.04 51.00
C LEU A 550 35.11 -27.99 51.90
N ALA A 551 34.27 -27.09 51.33
CA ALA A 551 33.56 -26.07 52.08
C ALA A 551 32.60 -26.70 53.07
N LEU A 552 31.85 -27.72 52.66
CA LEU A 552 30.96 -28.47 53.54
C LEU A 552 31.72 -29.07 54.73
N GLY A 553 32.82 -29.75 54.49
CA GLY A 553 33.63 -30.35 55.56
C GLY A 553 34.11 -29.33 56.58
N ARG A 554 34.59 -28.15 56.10
CA ARG A 554 35.00 -27.04 56.97
C ARG A 554 33.81 -26.49 57.80
N LEU A 555 32.63 -26.34 57.22
CA LEU A 555 31.47 -25.83 57.92
C LEU A 555 30.93 -26.86 58.95
N GLU A 556 30.95 -28.14 58.61
CA GLU A 556 30.56 -29.20 59.52
C GLU A 556 31.51 -29.27 60.72
N MET A 557 32.82 -29.08 60.53
CA MET A 557 33.78 -28.93 61.62
C MET A 557 33.43 -27.74 62.54
N ARG A 558 33.16 -26.56 61.92
CA ARG A 558 32.75 -25.36 62.68
C ARG A 558 31.47 -25.57 63.49
N ALA A 559 30.55 -26.38 62.96
CA ALA A 559 29.29 -26.73 63.63
C ALA A 559 29.48 -27.81 64.75
N GLY A 560 30.69 -28.35 64.91
CA GLY A 560 30.99 -29.43 65.87
C GLY A 560 30.55 -30.83 65.39
N GLU A 561 30.15 -30.97 64.11
CA GLU A 561 29.72 -32.23 63.50
C GLU A 561 30.91 -33.02 62.96
N HIS A 562 31.94 -33.28 63.81
CA HIS A 562 33.24 -33.82 63.41
C HIS A 562 33.19 -35.17 62.70
N ASP A 563 32.26 -36.07 63.06
CA ASP A 563 32.10 -37.36 62.41
C ASP A 563 31.60 -37.22 60.95
N ARG A 564 30.66 -36.35 60.73
CA ARG A 564 30.16 -36.02 59.39
C ARG A 564 31.23 -35.30 58.56
N ALA A 565 31.88 -34.31 59.18
CA ALA A 565 33.00 -33.60 58.57
C ALA A 565 34.08 -34.55 58.07
N GLY A 566 34.46 -35.53 58.89
CA GLY A 566 35.42 -36.57 58.52
C GLY A 566 34.99 -37.35 57.27
N ALA A 567 33.72 -37.82 57.25
CA ALA A 567 33.20 -38.56 56.12
C ALA A 567 33.13 -37.69 54.82
N THR A 568 32.69 -36.43 54.99
CA THR A 568 32.61 -35.45 53.86
C THR A 568 34.02 -35.17 53.30
N LEU A 569 35.01 -34.94 54.15
CA LEU A 569 36.37 -34.64 53.75
C LEU A 569 37.10 -35.84 53.09
N VAL A 570 36.84 -37.09 53.56
CA VAL A 570 37.30 -38.29 52.85
C VAL A 570 36.77 -38.33 51.44
N ARG A 571 35.48 -38.07 51.25
CA ARG A 571 34.87 -37.98 49.92
C ARG A 571 35.44 -36.81 49.11
N ALA A 572 35.75 -35.68 49.76
CA ALA A 572 36.42 -34.55 49.11
C ALA A 572 37.82 -34.96 48.56
N VAL A 573 38.62 -35.75 49.26
CA VAL A 573 39.89 -36.28 48.76
C VAL A 573 39.73 -37.07 47.47
N GLU A 574 38.67 -37.90 47.40
CA GLU A 574 38.35 -38.69 46.18
C GLU A 574 37.95 -37.80 45.02
N LEU A 575 37.10 -36.80 45.30
CA LEU A 575 36.60 -35.86 44.30
C LEU A 575 37.73 -34.91 43.77
N CYS A 576 38.73 -34.64 44.60
CA CYS A 576 39.85 -33.77 44.26
C CYS A 576 41.01 -34.51 43.56
N SER A 577 40.80 -35.70 42.96
CA SER A 577 41.85 -36.51 42.32
C SER A 577 42.69 -35.74 41.30
N ASP A 578 42.03 -34.84 40.53
CA ASP A 578 42.65 -34.10 39.43
C ASP A 578 43.29 -32.77 39.87
N SER A 579 43.17 -32.40 41.14
CA SER A 579 43.75 -31.18 41.71
C SER A 579 44.64 -31.48 42.92
N PRO A 580 45.94 -31.57 42.73
CA PRO A 580 46.87 -31.82 43.85
C PRO A 580 46.70 -30.82 45.00
N ARG A 581 46.48 -29.54 44.72
CA ARG A 581 46.28 -28.50 45.72
C ARG A 581 45.03 -28.74 46.55
N MET A 582 43.88 -28.96 45.88
CA MET A 582 42.61 -29.19 46.62
C MET A 582 42.62 -30.51 47.40
N ARG A 583 43.33 -31.53 46.87
CA ARG A 583 43.51 -32.79 47.58
C ARG A 583 44.39 -32.62 48.83
N ALA A 584 45.46 -31.82 48.73
CA ALA A 584 46.27 -31.46 49.89
C ALA A 584 45.46 -30.69 50.95
N GLU A 585 44.59 -29.74 50.50
CA GLU A 585 43.65 -29.04 51.38
C GLU A 585 42.73 -30.03 52.11
N ALA A 586 42.12 -30.98 51.38
CA ALA A 586 41.23 -31.98 51.96
C ALA A 586 41.94 -32.84 53.03
N TYR A 587 43.17 -33.29 52.76
CA TYR A 587 43.94 -34.00 53.76
C TYR A 587 44.32 -33.14 54.97
N LEU A 588 44.62 -31.84 54.74
CA LEU A 588 44.95 -30.93 55.83
C LEU A 588 43.70 -30.68 56.71
N GLU A 589 42.52 -30.52 56.13
CA GLU A 589 41.27 -30.36 56.88
C GLU A 589 40.90 -31.67 57.63
N LEU A 590 41.17 -32.84 57.06
CA LEU A 590 41.06 -34.13 57.78
C LEU A 590 42.00 -34.19 58.98
N ALA A 591 43.24 -33.71 58.85
CA ALA A 591 44.17 -33.63 59.96
C ALA A 591 43.67 -32.72 61.10
N LYS A 592 43.17 -31.50 60.75
CA LYS A 592 42.56 -30.56 61.69
C LYS A 592 41.29 -31.14 62.36
N ASN A 593 40.47 -31.86 61.59
CA ASN A 593 39.28 -32.51 62.15
C ASN A 593 39.64 -33.61 63.16
N ALA A 594 40.62 -34.43 62.83
CA ALA A 594 41.12 -35.46 63.76
C ALA A 594 41.74 -34.84 65.01
N GLU A 595 42.52 -33.77 64.89
CA GLU A 595 43.08 -32.99 65.98
C GLU A 595 41.97 -32.46 66.90
N ALA A 596 40.90 -31.83 66.32
CA ALA A 596 39.76 -31.33 67.09
C ALA A 596 38.99 -32.44 67.84
N LYS A 597 39.03 -33.67 67.36
CA LYS A 597 38.46 -34.86 68.04
C LYS A 597 39.40 -35.44 69.10
N GLY A 598 40.65 -34.96 69.20
CA GLY A 598 41.65 -35.53 70.08
C GLY A 598 42.27 -36.81 69.55
N ASP A 599 42.03 -37.18 68.29
CA ASP A 599 42.68 -38.33 67.61
C ASP A 599 43.97 -37.87 66.93
N PHE A 600 44.96 -37.66 67.75
CA PHE A 600 46.25 -37.16 67.34
C PHE A 600 47.02 -38.14 66.42
N ALA A 601 46.76 -39.44 66.56
CA ALA A 601 47.38 -40.44 65.68
C ALA A 601 46.89 -40.30 64.22
N THR A 602 45.61 -40.15 64.07
CA THR A 602 44.98 -39.91 62.75
C THR A 602 45.36 -38.54 62.23
N ALA A 603 45.39 -37.49 63.08
CA ALA A 603 45.85 -36.16 62.70
C ALA A 603 47.25 -36.17 62.08
N ARG A 604 48.20 -36.82 62.79
CA ARG A 604 49.57 -37.01 62.28
C ARG A 604 49.58 -37.74 60.95
N LYS A 605 48.86 -38.84 60.82
CA LYS A 605 48.77 -39.61 59.55
C LYS A 605 48.43 -38.74 58.36
N TYR A 606 47.36 -37.96 58.46
CA TYR A 606 46.94 -37.07 57.36
C TYR A 606 47.91 -35.91 57.17
N ALA A 607 48.48 -35.31 58.21
CA ALA A 607 49.46 -34.26 58.11
C ALA A 607 50.78 -34.78 57.42
N THR A 608 51.19 -36.03 57.71
CA THR A 608 52.32 -36.67 57.05
C THR A 608 52.08 -36.85 55.56
N VAL A 609 50.84 -37.25 55.17
CA VAL A 609 50.46 -37.35 53.73
C VAL A 609 50.61 -36.00 53.04
N VAL A 610 50.18 -34.90 53.65
CA VAL A 610 50.37 -33.56 53.06
C VAL A 610 51.87 -33.21 52.97
N ALA A 611 52.60 -33.39 54.03
CA ALA A 611 54.05 -33.03 54.09
C ALA A 611 54.94 -33.85 53.14
N THR A 612 54.56 -35.11 52.83
CA THR A 612 55.33 -36.01 52.00
C THR A 612 54.92 -36.03 50.53
N LEU A 613 53.62 -36.09 50.26
CA LEU A 613 53.09 -36.23 48.89
C LEU A 613 52.81 -34.90 48.19
N PHE A 614 52.67 -33.82 48.96
CA PHE A 614 52.35 -32.50 48.45
C PHE A 614 53.37 -31.44 48.95
N ALA A 615 54.65 -31.82 49.02
CA ALA A 615 55.71 -30.98 49.59
C ALA A 615 55.87 -29.61 48.90
N ASP A 616 55.51 -29.53 47.60
CA ASP A 616 55.59 -28.30 46.79
C ASP A 616 54.40 -27.38 46.98
N VAL A 617 53.44 -27.76 47.80
CA VAL A 617 52.19 -26.95 48.07
C VAL A 617 52.45 -26.11 49.30
N GLU A 618 52.05 -24.83 49.28
CA GLU A 618 52.15 -23.89 50.44
C GLU A 618 51.54 -24.44 51.75
N LEU A 619 50.54 -25.30 51.66
CA LEU A 619 49.88 -25.97 52.79
C LEU A 619 50.77 -26.92 53.61
N CYS A 620 51.95 -27.27 53.09
CA CYS A 620 52.92 -28.10 53.78
C CYS A 620 53.42 -27.48 55.11
N ALA A 621 53.44 -26.14 55.15
CA ALA A 621 53.84 -25.45 56.41
C ALA A 621 52.78 -25.65 57.52
N ASP A 622 51.50 -25.67 57.21
CA ASP A 622 50.39 -25.89 58.21
C ASP A 622 50.35 -27.38 58.63
N ALA A 623 50.59 -28.29 57.70
CA ALA A 623 50.72 -29.71 58.06
C ALA A 623 51.92 -29.98 59.02
N LYS A 624 53.08 -29.32 58.82
CA LYS A 624 54.22 -29.39 59.73
C LYS A 624 53.85 -28.87 61.13
N LYS A 625 53.07 -27.80 61.23
CA LYS A 625 52.64 -27.32 62.59
C LYS A 625 51.88 -28.39 63.35
N ILE A 626 51.01 -29.16 62.69
CA ILE A 626 50.27 -30.26 63.31
C ILE A 626 51.22 -31.38 63.71
N LEU A 627 52.25 -31.68 62.90
CA LEU A 627 53.26 -32.70 63.22
C LEU A 627 54.15 -32.29 64.39
N ASP A 628 54.53 -31.02 64.47
CA ASP A 628 55.35 -30.47 65.53
C ASP A 628 54.59 -30.39 66.88
N ALA A 629 53.29 -30.08 66.79
CA ALA A 629 52.42 -30.04 67.98
C ALA A 629 52.20 -31.43 68.61
N HIS A 630 52.24 -32.47 67.81
CA HIS A 630 52.01 -33.85 68.25
C HIS A 630 53.13 -34.77 67.84
N PRO A 631 54.31 -34.72 68.50
CA PRO A 631 55.49 -35.58 68.17
C PRO A 631 55.16 -37.07 68.37
N GLU A 632 55.89 -37.98 67.67
CA GLU A 632 55.77 -39.42 67.90
C GLU A 632 56.14 -39.74 69.35
N GLU A 633 55.24 -40.43 70.06
CA GLU A 633 55.66 -41.00 71.32
C GLU A 633 56.76 -42.02 71.05
N SER A 634 57.96 -41.73 71.51
CA SER A 634 59.09 -42.68 71.46
C SER A 634 58.68 -43.93 72.25
N LYS A 635 58.45 -45.03 71.53
CA LYS A 635 58.33 -46.37 72.14
C LYS A 635 59.56 -46.79 72.87
#